data_eb633bec0d661c44764823ecf7e20a0a
#
_entry.id   eb633bec0d661c44764823ecf7e20a0a
#
_cell.length_a   1.000
_cell.length_b   1.000
_cell.length_c   1.000
_cell.angle_alpha   90.00
_cell.angle_beta   90.00
_cell.angle_gamma   90.00
#
_symmetry.space_group_name_H-M   'P 1'
#
loop_
_entity.id
_entity.type
_entity.pdbx_description
1 polymer ?
#
loop_
_entity_poly.entity_id
_entity_poly.type
_entity_poly.pdbx_seq_one_letter_code
_entity_poly.pdbx_strand_id
1 'polypeptide(L)'
;MAGRNAIVYLFLILSLSAYAIEPPSPPAYGVRMEQAWIPMKDGVRLAATLYMPNGAKPSEKFPALLEYLPYRKDDGTAAEDYPKHAYFARRGYVSVRVDIRGFGASEGVPPEREYSEQEQVDGEQVIAWLAHQPWSNGNVGMFGISWGGFTALQMAMRHAPGLKAIVAVHATGELFHDDVHYVDGMAHVDEFELNMDMAEGWVGAPDYSLDEKVLGPRFDSPPWSLLYLKHQHDGPFWRDRVRPLSEITTPSFLIGGLQDGYRDNVTDMLVKSKAPIKAIVGPWNHSFPNNADFGPQVEWRDQAVRWFDYWLKGRDTGVTHDPRLVIYMQHWHPPDPGLQSVPGEWRREDVWPPADAENKTLFLQGNHTLAASAAQQEAHQLKYVPTIGVEAGFWWGELLSDPRPVDAFSLVYDSAPLETDTAILGRPSALLQAAATAPLADWFARLSDVAPDGTVTQITGAGLNGAQRDSMTEPRDLEPGKFYPFKIEMHLTSWVFPKGHRIRVAISNALWPMILPTPYPMTTSLQLGGDSGSRLVLPVVPVRGARAPEFSPPQPMEERSDIKSEGFPWPGEWTVERDEARQKATVHWKGKDGYKYPWGTQDDFESLTYDGDDAHPETCSVHGEAESVFTLKGRTLVWRGHLSVTTDQRNFYYKYTRELLKDGMMIKTKTWQETIPRDHQ
;
A
#
# COMPACT_ATOMS: atom_id res chain seq x y z
N MET A 1 -62.83 -49.23 -42.12
CA MET A 1 -62.00 -49.46 -40.93
C MET A 1 -60.85 -48.44 -40.97
N ALA A 2 -61.01 -47.36 -40.22
CA ALA A 2 -60.03 -46.27 -40.17
C ALA A 2 -59.33 -46.31 -38.80
N GLY A 3 -58.04 -46.64 -38.77
CA GLY A 3 -57.26 -46.62 -37.55
C GLY A 3 -56.76 -45.21 -37.28
N ARG A 4 -57.07 -44.64 -36.11
CA ARG A 4 -56.58 -43.40 -35.58
C ARG A 4 -55.30 -43.64 -34.74
N ASN A 5 -54.16 -43.22 -35.24
CA ASN A 5 -52.93 -43.16 -34.46
C ASN A 5 -52.96 -41.87 -33.59
N ALA A 6 -53.06 -42.03 -32.26
CA ALA A 6 -52.87 -40.93 -31.31
C ALA A 6 -51.36 -40.81 -31.00
N ILE A 7 -50.78 -39.65 -31.36
CA ILE A 7 -49.41 -39.25 -30.95
C ILE A 7 -49.51 -38.55 -29.60
N VAL A 8 -48.93 -39.19 -28.57
CA VAL A 8 -48.82 -38.58 -27.23
C VAL A 8 -47.54 -37.75 -27.19
N TYR A 9 -47.64 -36.44 -27.16
CA TYR A 9 -46.55 -35.54 -26.88
C TYR A 9 -46.24 -35.51 -25.38
N LEU A 10 -45.11 -36.08 -25.00
CA LEU A 10 -44.57 -35.98 -23.65
C LEU A 10 -43.84 -34.65 -23.52
N PHE A 11 -44.45 -33.63 -22.89
CA PHE A 11 -43.78 -32.40 -22.53
C PHE A 11 -42.88 -32.65 -21.30
N LEU A 12 -41.57 -32.74 -21.51
CA LEU A 12 -40.59 -32.66 -20.43
C LEU A 12 -40.53 -31.18 -19.97
N ILE A 13 -41.16 -30.86 -18.86
CA ILE A 13 -40.99 -29.58 -18.18
C ILE A 13 -39.66 -29.69 -17.42
N LEU A 14 -38.58 -29.20 -18.02
CA LEU A 14 -37.34 -28.88 -17.30
C LEU A 14 -37.64 -27.68 -16.40
N SER A 15 -37.89 -27.93 -15.12
CA SER A 15 -37.92 -26.88 -14.09
C SER A 15 -36.47 -26.36 -13.91
N LEU A 16 -36.12 -25.33 -14.65
CA LEU A 16 -34.98 -24.46 -14.28
C LEU A 16 -35.36 -23.80 -12.96
N SER A 17 -34.87 -24.36 -11.86
CA SER A 17 -34.84 -23.66 -10.58
C SER A 17 -33.86 -22.49 -10.78
N ALA A 18 -34.40 -21.32 -11.12
CA ALA A 18 -33.66 -20.08 -10.99
C ALA A 18 -33.38 -19.92 -9.50
N TYR A 19 -32.15 -20.21 -9.07
CA TYR A 19 -31.70 -19.85 -7.71
C TYR A 19 -31.82 -18.35 -7.61
N ALA A 20 -32.70 -17.88 -6.72
CA ALA A 20 -32.82 -16.46 -6.45
C ALA A 20 -31.56 -16.00 -5.72
N ILE A 21 -30.88 -14.95 -6.25
CA ILE A 21 -29.77 -14.31 -5.58
C ILE A 21 -30.22 -13.84 -4.20
N GLU A 22 -29.52 -14.28 -3.16
CA GLU A 22 -29.82 -13.90 -1.78
C GLU A 22 -29.16 -12.54 -1.44
N PRO A 23 -29.85 -11.66 -0.71
CA PRO A 23 -29.20 -10.45 -0.20
C PRO A 23 -28.11 -10.81 0.82
N PRO A 24 -27.12 -9.93 1.04
CA PRO A 24 -26.11 -10.11 2.09
C PRO A 24 -26.79 -10.24 3.46
N SER A 25 -26.16 -10.99 4.36
CA SER A 25 -26.66 -11.20 5.73
C SER A 25 -26.99 -9.87 6.41
N PRO A 26 -28.23 -9.63 6.83
CA PRO A 26 -28.60 -8.40 7.55
C PRO A 26 -28.04 -8.44 8.98
N PRO A 27 -27.95 -7.29 9.67
CA PRO A 27 -27.64 -7.26 11.09
C PRO A 27 -28.76 -7.93 11.89
N ALA A 28 -28.47 -9.09 12.51
CA ALA A 28 -29.40 -9.91 13.24
C ALA A 28 -29.00 -10.15 14.71
N TYR A 29 -27.78 -9.79 15.09
CA TYR A 29 -27.22 -10.04 16.41
C TYR A 29 -26.74 -8.75 17.07
N GLY A 30 -26.66 -8.75 18.42
CA GLY A 30 -25.83 -7.80 19.16
C GLY A 30 -24.34 -8.16 19.05
N VAL A 31 -23.51 -7.40 19.74
CA VAL A 31 -22.05 -7.68 19.81
C VAL A 31 -21.66 -7.93 21.28
N ARG A 32 -20.85 -8.95 21.49
CA ARG A 32 -20.23 -9.25 22.77
C ARG A 32 -18.72 -9.47 22.53
N MET A 33 -17.89 -8.75 23.26
CA MET A 33 -16.44 -8.90 23.18
C MET A 33 -15.95 -9.91 24.22
N GLU A 34 -15.06 -10.80 23.81
CA GLU A 34 -14.40 -11.78 24.68
C GLU A 34 -12.88 -11.74 24.42
N GLN A 35 -12.09 -11.84 25.48
CA GLN A 35 -10.65 -12.03 25.38
C GLN A 35 -10.33 -13.52 25.36
N ALA A 36 -9.39 -13.91 24.51
CA ALA A 36 -8.94 -15.30 24.39
C ALA A 36 -7.42 -15.38 24.26
N TRP A 37 -6.87 -16.50 24.70
CA TRP A 37 -5.49 -16.88 24.47
C TRP A 37 -5.43 -18.04 23.49
N ILE A 38 -4.71 -17.87 22.41
CA ILE A 38 -4.53 -18.89 21.37
C ILE A 38 -3.17 -19.56 21.61
N PRO A 39 -3.14 -20.84 22.01
CA PRO A 39 -1.89 -21.52 22.27
C PRO A 39 -1.19 -21.94 20.98
N MET A 40 0.07 -21.56 20.84
CA MET A 40 0.95 -22.05 19.79
C MET A 40 1.61 -23.38 20.20
N LYS A 41 2.08 -24.14 19.21
CA LYS A 41 2.70 -25.47 19.45
C LYS A 41 3.96 -25.42 20.31
N ASP A 42 4.66 -24.29 20.30
CA ASP A 42 5.87 -24.05 21.12
C ASP A 42 5.57 -23.57 22.56
N GLY A 43 4.29 -23.41 22.90
CA GLY A 43 3.83 -22.99 24.22
C GLY A 43 3.62 -21.48 24.36
N VAL A 44 3.98 -20.66 23.38
CA VAL A 44 3.65 -19.24 23.35
C VAL A 44 2.14 -19.08 23.15
N ARG A 45 1.54 -18.06 23.77
CA ARG A 45 0.11 -17.75 23.62
C ARG A 45 -0.06 -16.41 22.95
N LEU A 46 -0.90 -16.36 21.90
CA LEU A 46 -1.28 -15.12 21.25
C LEU A 46 -2.58 -14.59 21.85
N ALA A 47 -2.62 -13.27 22.04
CA ALA A 47 -3.80 -12.59 22.57
C ALA A 47 -4.79 -12.25 21.46
N ALA A 48 -6.06 -12.55 21.70
CA ALA A 48 -7.13 -12.31 20.76
C ALA A 48 -8.31 -11.60 21.41
N THR A 49 -8.95 -10.69 20.67
CA THR A 49 -10.29 -10.17 20.97
C THR A 49 -11.28 -10.78 19.99
N LEU A 50 -12.29 -11.48 20.52
CA LEU A 50 -13.36 -12.08 19.75
C LEU A 50 -14.60 -11.19 19.86
N TYR A 51 -15.10 -10.73 18.72
CA TYR A 51 -16.37 -10.02 18.59
C TYR A 51 -17.44 -11.05 18.22
N MET A 52 -18.20 -11.48 19.24
CA MET A 52 -19.15 -12.58 19.15
C MET A 52 -20.56 -12.08 18.79
N PRO A 53 -21.32 -12.78 17.92
CA PRO A 53 -22.75 -12.55 17.75
C PRO A 53 -23.50 -12.75 19.07
N ASN A 54 -24.01 -11.65 19.66
CA ASN A 54 -24.75 -11.69 20.93
C ASN A 54 -26.24 -11.94 20.67
N GLY A 55 -26.85 -12.83 21.46
CA GLY A 55 -28.23 -13.28 21.26
C GLY A 55 -28.37 -14.52 20.38
N ALA A 56 -27.27 -15.11 19.93
CA ALA A 56 -27.24 -16.37 19.20
C ALA A 56 -27.72 -17.55 20.06
N LYS A 57 -28.35 -18.54 19.45
CA LYS A 57 -28.71 -19.79 20.12
C LYS A 57 -27.44 -20.62 20.40
N PRO A 58 -27.40 -21.42 21.47
CA PRO A 58 -26.21 -22.25 21.80
C PRO A 58 -25.80 -23.25 20.70
N SER A 59 -26.75 -23.65 19.85
CA SER A 59 -26.47 -24.57 18.72
C SER A 59 -26.01 -23.92 17.44
N GLU A 60 -26.07 -22.58 17.35
CA GLU A 60 -25.63 -21.86 16.17
C GLU A 60 -24.13 -21.90 16.01
N LYS A 61 -23.69 -22.05 14.75
CA LYS A 61 -22.28 -22.08 14.37
C LYS A 61 -22.02 -20.94 13.37
N PHE A 62 -20.89 -20.28 13.53
CA PHE A 62 -20.53 -19.13 12.75
C PHE A 62 -19.17 -19.32 12.07
N PRO A 63 -18.95 -18.80 10.87
CA PRO A 63 -17.60 -18.68 10.34
C PRO A 63 -16.81 -17.64 11.13
N ALA A 64 -15.48 -17.82 11.19
CA ALA A 64 -14.57 -16.82 11.74
C ALA A 64 -14.09 -15.87 10.67
N LEU A 65 -13.90 -14.58 11.01
CA LEU A 65 -13.18 -13.60 10.22
C LEU A 65 -11.98 -13.10 11.03
N LEU A 66 -10.78 -13.34 10.53
CA LEU A 66 -9.52 -13.05 11.21
C LEU A 66 -8.88 -11.78 10.64
N GLU A 67 -8.48 -10.86 11.51
CA GLU A 67 -7.51 -9.80 11.26
C GLU A 67 -6.29 -10.07 12.16
N TYR A 68 -5.09 -10.23 11.56
CA TYR A 68 -3.88 -10.71 12.22
C TYR A 68 -2.72 -9.76 11.93
N LEU A 69 -2.33 -8.93 12.92
CA LEU A 69 -1.38 -7.84 12.75
C LEU A 69 -0.80 -7.34 14.09
N PRO A 70 0.28 -6.51 14.13
CA PRO A 70 0.99 -6.12 15.34
C PRO A 70 0.39 -4.94 16.12
N TYR A 71 -0.56 -4.21 15.58
CA TYR A 71 -0.94 -2.85 16.02
C TYR A 71 -1.72 -2.77 17.34
N ARG A 72 -1.50 -3.69 18.28
CA ARG A 72 -2.01 -3.67 19.66
C ARG A 72 -3.53 -3.51 19.77
N LYS A 73 -4.23 -4.63 19.78
CA LYS A 73 -5.69 -4.77 19.78
C LYS A 73 -6.44 -4.10 20.95
N ASP A 74 -5.77 -3.82 22.06
CA ASP A 74 -6.41 -3.31 23.27
C ASP A 74 -6.27 -1.79 23.40
N ASP A 75 -5.31 -1.16 22.71
CA ASP A 75 -5.10 0.30 22.68
C ASP A 75 -4.86 0.84 21.26
N GLY A 76 -3.73 0.63 20.64
CA GLY A 76 -3.32 1.24 19.36
C GLY A 76 -4.44 1.40 18.33
N THR A 77 -4.94 0.28 17.79
CA THR A 77 -6.03 0.30 16.79
C THR A 77 -7.42 -0.01 17.37
N ALA A 78 -7.56 -0.13 18.69
CA ALA A 78 -8.82 -0.61 19.31
C ALA A 78 -10.06 0.25 18.97
N ALA A 79 -9.88 1.56 18.77
CA ALA A 79 -10.95 2.46 18.37
C ALA A 79 -11.43 2.17 16.94
N GLU A 80 -10.49 1.91 16.04
CA GLU A 80 -10.74 1.65 14.62
C GLU A 80 -11.17 0.20 14.34
N ASP A 81 -10.72 -0.74 15.18
CA ASP A 81 -11.06 -2.16 15.06
C ASP A 81 -12.54 -2.40 15.38
N TYR A 82 -13.07 -1.75 16.42
CA TYR A 82 -14.44 -1.99 16.88
C TYR A 82 -15.50 -1.82 15.79
N PRO A 83 -15.56 -0.69 15.03
CA PRO A 83 -16.59 -0.51 13.99
C PRO A 83 -16.52 -1.52 12.85
N LYS A 84 -15.33 -2.06 12.56
CA LYS A 84 -15.14 -3.11 11.54
C LYS A 84 -15.64 -4.46 12.03
N HIS A 85 -15.10 -4.89 13.17
CA HIS A 85 -15.41 -6.21 13.74
C HIS A 85 -16.86 -6.32 14.22
N ALA A 86 -17.41 -5.27 14.85
CA ALA A 86 -18.81 -5.24 15.26
C ALA A 86 -19.75 -5.34 14.06
N TYR A 87 -19.43 -4.73 12.92
CA TYR A 87 -20.22 -4.83 11.71
C TYR A 87 -20.40 -6.28 11.24
N PHE A 88 -19.33 -7.07 11.24
CA PHE A 88 -19.35 -8.48 10.88
C PHE A 88 -20.05 -9.34 11.96
N ALA A 89 -19.77 -9.07 13.24
CA ALA A 89 -20.38 -9.81 14.33
C ALA A 89 -21.91 -9.69 14.32
N ARG A 90 -22.44 -8.50 14.06
CA ARG A 90 -23.89 -8.28 13.91
C ARG A 90 -24.52 -9.08 12.76
N ARG A 91 -23.71 -9.53 11.78
CA ARG A 91 -24.15 -10.29 10.60
C ARG A 91 -23.84 -11.78 10.67
N GLY A 92 -23.56 -12.29 11.90
CA GLY A 92 -23.35 -13.72 12.16
C GLY A 92 -21.98 -14.21 11.70
N TYR A 93 -20.95 -13.49 12.05
CA TYR A 93 -19.55 -13.90 12.01
C TYR A 93 -18.95 -13.78 13.41
N VAL A 94 -18.05 -14.66 13.79
CA VAL A 94 -17.14 -14.37 14.90
C VAL A 94 -15.95 -13.63 14.31
N SER A 95 -15.88 -12.32 14.53
CA SER A 95 -14.80 -11.51 14.01
C SER A 95 -13.68 -11.42 15.04
N VAL A 96 -12.45 -11.64 14.66
CA VAL A 96 -11.32 -11.88 15.59
C VAL A 96 -10.15 -11.01 15.24
N ARG A 97 -9.67 -10.23 16.20
CA ARG A 97 -8.48 -9.43 16.15
C ARG A 97 -7.38 -10.09 16.99
N VAL A 98 -6.26 -10.41 16.39
CA VAL A 98 -5.14 -11.11 17.06
C VAL A 98 -3.88 -10.26 16.96
N ASP A 99 -3.23 -10.01 18.10
CA ASP A 99 -1.87 -9.46 18.10
C ASP A 99 -0.88 -10.56 17.72
N ILE A 100 0.03 -10.27 16.81
CA ILE A 100 1.10 -11.21 16.44
C ILE A 100 2.06 -11.45 17.61
N ARG A 101 2.89 -12.48 17.51
CA ARG A 101 3.88 -12.86 18.50
C ARG A 101 4.79 -11.69 18.88
N GLY A 102 4.95 -11.43 20.17
CA GLY A 102 5.83 -10.40 20.71
C GLY A 102 5.29 -8.98 20.67
N PHE A 103 4.05 -8.76 20.18
CA PHE A 103 3.42 -7.44 20.10
C PHE A 103 2.18 -7.36 21.00
N GLY A 104 1.84 -6.14 21.41
CA GLY A 104 0.67 -5.87 22.25
C GLY A 104 0.61 -6.79 23.46
N ALA A 105 -0.54 -7.46 23.64
CA ALA A 105 -0.76 -8.39 24.73
C ALA A 105 -0.23 -9.81 24.46
N SER A 106 0.18 -10.15 23.23
CA SER A 106 0.70 -11.48 22.90
C SER A 106 2.05 -11.77 23.56
N GLU A 107 2.26 -13.03 23.92
CA GLU A 107 3.54 -13.51 24.47
C GLU A 107 4.60 -13.70 23.38
N GLY A 108 5.81 -14.02 23.81
CA GLY A 108 6.95 -14.29 22.93
C GLY A 108 7.81 -13.06 22.65
N VAL A 109 8.71 -13.21 21.71
CA VAL A 109 9.65 -12.18 21.27
C VAL A 109 9.22 -11.69 19.88
N PRO A 110 9.31 -10.40 19.58
CA PRO A 110 9.09 -9.89 18.24
C PRO A 110 9.91 -10.67 17.20
N PRO A 111 9.37 -10.94 16.01
CA PRO A 111 10.12 -11.56 14.94
C PRO A 111 11.30 -10.65 14.54
N GLU A 112 12.32 -11.23 13.95
CA GLU A 112 13.51 -10.48 13.48
C GLU A 112 13.20 -9.47 12.37
N ARG A 113 12.09 -9.65 11.67
CA ARG A 113 11.60 -8.82 10.55
C ARG A 113 10.12 -9.04 10.35
N GLU A 114 9.48 -8.12 9.66
CA GLU A 114 8.07 -8.22 9.25
C GLU A 114 7.79 -9.48 8.46
N TYR A 115 6.58 -10.03 8.61
CA TYR A 115 6.10 -11.18 7.85
C TYR A 115 7.03 -12.39 7.91
N SER A 116 7.75 -12.57 9.02
CA SER A 116 8.70 -13.67 9.19
C SER A 116 8.04 -15.04 9.03
N GLU A 117 8.84 -16.08 8.74
CA GLU A 117 8.31 -17.45 8.68
C GLU A 117 7.60 -17.85 9.98
N GLN A 118 8.10 -17.40 11.16
CA GLN A 118 7.45 -17.70 12.45
C GLN A 118 6.09 -17.04 12.55
N GLU A 119 5.95 -15.78 12.13
CA GLU A 119 4.67 -15.06 12.09
C GLU A 119 3.65 -15.79 11.21
N GLN A 120 4.08 -16.23 10.05
CA GLN A 120 3.22 -16.95 9.11
C GLN A 120 2.83 -18.34 9.64
N VAL A 121 3.74 -19.08 10.27
CA VAL A 121 3.44 -20.36 10.92
C VAL A 121 2.47 -20.17 12.09
N ASP A 122 2.60 -19.11 12.85
CA ASP A 122 1.64 -18.76 13.90
C ASP A 122 0.26 -18.44 13.31
N GLY A 123 0.21 -17.70 12.20
CA GLY A 123 -1.04 -17.40 11.47
C GLY A 123 -1.79 -18.67 11.04
N GLU A 124 -1.08 -19.69 10.51
CA GLU A 124 -1.67 -21.00 10.19
C GLU A 124 -2.28 -21.67 11.43
N GLN A 125 -1.60 -21.59 12.57
CA GLN A 125 -2.08 -22.17 13.83
C GLN A 125 -3.29 -21.42 14.38
N VAL A 126 -3.32 -20.09 14.24
CA VAL A 126 -4.48 -19.26 14.59
C VAL A 126 -5.70 -19.67 13.76
N ILE A 127 -5.55 -19.80 12.44
CA ILE A 127 -6.62 -20.24 11.53
C ILE A 127 -7.14 -21.62 11.94
N ALA A 128 -6.22 -22.57 12.21
CA ALA A 128 -6.60 -23.89 12.64
C ALA A 128 -7.34 -23.87 14.00
N TRP A 129 -6.89 -23.06 14.96
CA TRP A 129 -7.56 -22.91 16.25
C TRP A 129 -8.97 -22.37 16.09
N LEU A 130 -9.17 -21.32 15.28
CA LEU A 130 -10.49 -20.72 14.99
C LEU A 130 -11.45 -21.73 14.35
N ALA A 131 -10.97 -22.51 13.39
CA ALA A 131 -11.78 -23.52 12.70
C ALA A 131 -12.32 -24.62 13.64
N HIS A 132 -11.60 -24.91 14.74
CA HIS A 132 -11.95 -25.97 15.68
C HIS A 132 -12.73 -25.48 16.92
N GLN A 133 -13.04 -24.20 17.04
CA GLN A 133 -13.76 -23.70 18.20
C GLN A 133 -15.20 -24.23 18.29
N PRO A 134 -15.76 -24.42 19.51
CA PRO A 134 -17.12 -24.92 19.69
C PRO A 134 -18.19 -24.12 18.97
N TRP A 135 -17.99 -22.84 18.76
CA TRP A 135 -18.91 -21.95 18.05
C TRP A 135 -18.65 -21.90 16.54
N SER A 136 -17.55 -22.47 16.06
CA SER A 136 -17.14 -22.40 14.64
C SER A 136 -17.92 -23.37 13.76
N ASN A 137 -18.20 -22.96 12.50
CA ASN A 137 -18.69 -23.84 11.46
C ASN A 137 -17.53 -24.50 10.66
N GLY A 138 -16.27 -24.26 11.06
CA GLY A 138 -15.06 -24.80 10.42
C GLY A 138 -14.49 -23.92 9.29
N ASN A 139 -15.17 -22.87 8.90
CA ASN A 139 -14.71 -21.98 7.82
C ASN A 139 -14.12 -20.69 8.41
N VAL A 140 -12.95 -20.31 7.91
CA VAL A 140 -12.25 -19.08 8.30
C VAL A 140 -12.05 -18.21 7.06
N GLY A 141 -12.37 -16.93 7.18
CA GLY A 141 -11.96 -15.89 6.25
C GLY A 141 -10.91 -14.98 6.91
N MET A 142 -10.14 -14.28 6.10
CA MET A 142 -9.26 -13.20 6.59
C MET A 142 -9.59 -11.90 5.90
N PHE A 143 -9.42 -10.80 6.61
CA PHE A 143 -9.51 -9.47 6.03
C PHE A 143 -8.55 -8.52 6.74
N GLY A 144 -8.22 -7.44 6.09
CA GLY A 144 -7.46 -6.34 6.69
C GLY A 144 -6.92 -5.39 5.64
N ILE A 145 -6.44 -4.26 6.12
CA ILE A 145 -5.70 -3.24 5.35
C ILE A 145 -4.23 -3.35 5.71
N SER A 146 -3.33 -2.95 4.77
CA SER A 146 -1.90 -2.89 5.05
C SER A 146 -1.40 -4.24 5.57
N TRP A 147 -0.73 -4.28 6.72
CA TRP A 147 -0.28 -5.54 7.35
C TRP A 147 -1.36 -6.62 7.41
N GLY A 148 -2.60 -6.27 7.76
CA GLY A 148 -3.71 -7.23 7.77
C GLY A 148 -4.07 -7.77 6.38
N GLY A 149 -3.89 -6.96 5.35
CA GLY A 149 -4.02 -7.36 3.94
C GLY A 149 -2.86 -8.25 3.49
N PHE A 150 -1.62 -7.90 3.88
CA PHE A 150 -0.42 -8.71 3.61
C PHE A 150 -0.52 -10.09 4.24
N THR A 151 -0.87 -10.19 5.53
CA THR A 151 -1.03 -11.49 6.19
C THR A 151 -2.17 -12.32 5.58
N ALA A 152 -3.25 -11.68 5.11
CA ALA A 152 -4.31 -12.39 4.39
C ALA A 152 -3.81 -12.98 3.06
N LEU A 153 -3.03 -12.22 2.28
CA LEU A 153 -2.38 -12.69 1.05
C LEU A 153 -1.40 -13.83 1.35
N GLN A 154 -0.54 -13.69 2.37
CA GLN A 154 0.45 -14.70 2.75
C GLN A 154 -0.19 -16.00 3.19
N MET A 155 -1.27 -15.94 3.99
CA MET A 155 -2.01 -17.15 4.35
C MET A 155 -2.70 -17.82 3.16
N ALA A 156 -3.14 -17.03 2.17
CA ALA A 156 -3.64 -17.55 0.90
C ALA A 156 -2.54 -18.22 0.06
N MET A 157 -1.33 -17.63 0.00
CA MET A 157 -0.15 -18.20 -0.63
C MET A 157 0.29 -19.52 0.03
N ARG A 158 0.12 -19.64 1.34
CA ARG A 158 0.46 -20.83 2.13
C ARG A 158 -0.61 -21.92 2.10
N HIS A 159 -1.77 -21.64 1.51
CA HIS A 159 -2.93 -22.55 1.51
C HIS A 159 -3.33 -22.99 2.92
N ALA A 160 -3.34 -22.04 3.87
CA ALA A 160 -3.58 -22.32 5.28
C ALA A 160 -4.87 -23.15 5.49
N PRO A 161 -4.80 -24.35 6.13
CA PRO A 161 -5.96 -25.22 6.28
C PRO A 161 -7.09 -24.55 7.06
N GLY A 162 -8.30 -24.53 6.49
CA GLY A 162 -9.47 -23.83 7.08
C GLY A 162 -9.74 -22.46 6.47
N LEU A 163 -8.77 -21.82 5.84
CA LEU A 163 -8.95 -20.56 5.11
C LEU A 163 -9.76 -20.80 3.82
N LYS A 164 -10.86 -20.07 3.65
CA LYS A 164 -11.80 -20.25 2.53
C LYS A 164 -11.88 -19.06 1.60
N ALA A 165 -11.64 -17.85 2.11
CA ALA A 165 -11.65 -16.63 1.33
C ALA A 165 -10.90 -15.52 2.06
N ILE A 166 -10.41 -14.53 1.30
CA ILE A 166 -9.78 -13.33 1.85
C ILE A 166 -10.39 -12.06 1.29
N VAL A 167 -10.24 -10.97 2.05
CA VAL A 167 -10.44 -9.58 1.60
C VAL A 167 -9.15 -8.82 1.95
N ALA A 168 -8.35 -8.50 0.95
CA ALA A 168 -7.09 -7.77 1.13
C ALA A 168 -7.25 -6.34 0.61
N VAL A 169 -7.01 -5.37 1.51
CA VAL A 169 -7.15 -3.95 1.26
C VAL A 169 -5.77 -3.32 1.31
N HIS A 170 -5.37 -2.57 0.29
CA HIS A 170 -4.10 -1.85 0.24
C HIS A 170 -2.92 -2.71 0.72
N ALA A 171 -2.61 -3.75 -0.01
CA ALA A 171 -1.55 -4.69 0.31
C ALA A 171 -0.93 -5.28 -0.95
N THR A 172 0.31 -5.72 -0.87
CA THR A 172 1.03 -6.35 -1.97
C THR A 172 1.52 -7.75 -1.62
N GLY A 173 1.78 -8.55 -2.65
CA GLY A 173 2.46 -9.85 -2.55
C GLY A 173 3.92 -9.77 -2.97
N GLU A 174 4.50 -8.58 -3.05
CA GLU A 174 5.87 -8.31 -3.46
C GLU A 174 6.50 -7.30 -2.49
N LEU A 175 7.66 -7.62 -1.88
CA LEU A 175 8.21 -6.89 -0.74
C LEU A 175 9.45 -6.06 -1.06
N PHE A 176 9.95 -6.04 -2.30
CA PHE A 176 11.12 -5.25 -2.66
C PHE A 176 10.83 -4.14 -3.67
N HIS A 177 9.96 -4.40 -4.61
CA HIS A 177 9.65 -3.44 -5.67
C HIS A 177 8.41 -2.57 -5.35
N ASP A 178 7.49 -3.10 -4.54
CA ASP A 178 6.15 -2.56 -4.38
C ASP A 178 5.74 -2.50 -2.89
N ASP A 179 6.67 -2.10 -2.02
CA ASP A 179 6.46 -1.97 -0.58
C ASP A 179 7.01 -0.64 -0.06
N VAL A 180 6.64 -0.24 1.15
CA VAL A 180 7.05 1.03 1.80
C VAL A 180 8.56 1.16 1.98
N HIS A 181 9.28 0.05 2.12
CA HIS A 181 10.73 0.06 2.36
C HIS A 181 11.52 0.33 1.07
N TYR A 182 11.05 -0.22 -0.04
CA TYR A 182 11.66 -0.07 -1.36
C TYR A 182 10.57 0.10 -2.41
N VAL A 183 10.41 1.31 -2.91
CA VAL A 183 9.50 1.63 -4.02
C VAL A 183 10.30 1.62 -5.31
N ASP A 184 9.80 0.95 -6.33
CA ASP A 184 10.52 0.76 -7.60
C ASP A 184 11.92 0.13 -7.43
N GLY A 185 12.14 -0.64 -6.35
CA GLY A 185 13.44 -1.24 -6.02
C GLY A 185 14.47 -0.26 -5.45
N MET A 186 14.07 0.93 -5.05
CA MET A 186 14.91 1.96 -4.45
C MET A 186 14.49 2.24 -3.01
N ALA A 187 15.46 2.50 -2.12
CA ALA A 187 15.18 2.78 -0.71
C ALA A 187 14.28 4.01 -0.57
N HIS A 188 13.12 3.82 0.03
CA HIS A 188 12.07 4.82 0.15
C HIS A 188 12.14 5.59 1.46
N VAL A 189 11.59 6.79 1.47
CA VAL A 189 11.59 7.68 2.64
C VAL A 189 10.90 7.08 3.87
N ASP A 190 9.87 6.28 3.69
CA ASP A 190 9.11 5.64 4.78
C ASP A 190 9.95 4.65 5.59
N GLU A 191 11.08 4.17 5.03
CA GLU A 191 12.05 3.33 5.76
C GLU A 191 12.56 3.99 7.06
N PHE A 192 12.49 5.30 7.15
CA PHE A 192 13.02 6.07 8.29
C PHE A 192 11.96 6.45 9.31
N GLU A 193 10.72 6.05 9.16
CA GLU A 193 9.66 6.28 10.13
C GLU A 193 9.93 5.56 11.47
N LEU A 194 9.73 6.26 12.57
CA LEU A 194 9.99 5.78 13.92
C LEU A 194 8.72 5.33 14.65
N ASN A 195 7.56 5.77 14.18
CA ASN A 195 6.28 5.47 14.82
C ASN A 195 6.02 3.96 14.93
N MET A 196 6.32 3.19 13.89
CA MET A 196 6.14 1.76 13.88
C MET A 196 6.96 1.08 14.99
N ASP A 197 8.25 1.44 15.09
CA ASP A 197 9.16 0.94 16.11
C ASP A 197 8.66 1.21 17.54
N MET A 198 8.15 2.43 17.77
CA MET A 198 7.67 2.84 19.09
C MET A 198 6.29 2.27 19.41
N ALA A 199 5.34 2.35 18.48
CA ALA A 199 3.98 1.89 18.68
C ALA A 199 3.93 0.39 18.98
N GLU A 200 4.78 -0.38 18.33
CA GLU A 200 4.80 -1.84 18.42
C GLU A 200 5.58 -2.36 19.62
N GLY A 201 6.57 -1.61 20.10
CA GLY A 201 7.43 -2.03 21.22
C GLY A 201 6.73 -2.14 22.58
N TRP A 202 5.64 -1.42 22.80
CA TRP A 202 4.93 -1.40 24.07
C TRP A 202 4.32 -2.76 24.42
N VAL A 203 4.42 -3.11 25.71
CA VAL A 203 3.71 -4.27 26.28
C VAL A 203 2.24 -3.91 26.45
N GLY A 204 1.35 -4.89 26.26
CA GLY A 204 -0.09 -4.68 26.18
C GLY A 204 -0.75 -3.88 27.30
N ALA A 205 -1.75 -3.11 26.91
CA ALA A 205 -2.64 -2.36 27.78
C ALA A 205 -3.47 -3.31 28.71
N PRO A 206 -3.98 -2.79 29.83
CA PRO A 206 -3.79 -1.46 30.40
C PRO A 206 -2.54 -1.32 31.28
N ASP A 207 -1.82 -2.43 31.48
CA ASP A 207 -0.77 -2.49 32.51
C ASP A 207 0.58 -1.99 32.01
N TYR A 208 0.84 -2.01 30.70
CA TYR A 208 2.14 -1.62 30.11
C TYR A 208 3.30 -2.09 30.99
N SER A 209 3.41 -3.40 31.12
CA SER A 209 4.34 -4.04 32.06
C SER A 209 5.78 -3.64 31.78
N LEU A 210 6.51 -3.31 32.85
CA LEU A 210 7.95 -3.06 32.82
C LEU A 210 8.76 -4.30 33.28
N ASP A 211 8.14 -5.49 33.32
CA ASP A 211 8.85 -6.74 33.62
C ASP A 211 9.92 -6.99 32.53
N GLU A 212 11.16 -7.03 32.94
CA GLU A 212 12.32 -7.19 32.06
C GLU A 212 12.26 -8.48 31.22
N LYS A 213 11.59 -9.52 31.71
CA LYS A 213 11.40 -10.78 30.94
C LYS A 213 10.50 -10.59 29.71
N VAL A 214 9.57 -9.63 29.76
CA VAL A 214 8.62 -9.36 28.69
C VAL A 214 9.07 -8.14 27.87
N LEU A 215 9.38 -7.05 28.56
CA LEU A 215 9.80 -5.80 27.92
C LEU A 215 11.21 -5.88 27.33
N GLY A 216 12.14 -6.53 28.04
CA GLY A 216 13.55 -6.57 27.61
C GLY A 216 13.75 -7.04 26.18
N PRO A 217 13.22 -8.20 25.77
CA PRO A 217 13.36 -8.67 24.40
C PRO A 217 12.77 -7.73 23.34
N ARG A 218 11.67 -7.04 23.66
CA ARG A 218 11.05 -6.06 22.75
C ARG A 218 11.89 -4.80 22.63
N PHE A 219 12.33 -4.27 23.75
CA PHE A 219 13.15 -3.07 23.79
C PHE A 219 14.53 -3.27 23.15
N ASP A 220 15.10 -4.45 23.29
CA ASP A 220 16.44 -4.79 22.81
C ASP A 220 16.46 -5.33 21.36
N SER A 221 15.30 -5.56 20.72
CA SER A 221 15.26 -5.97 19.30
C SER A 221 15.74 -4.82 18.42
N PRO A 222 16.59 -5.12 17.42
CA PRO A 222 17.04 -4.11 16.46
C PRO A 222 15.87 -3.50 15.71
N PRO A 223 15.92 -2.20 15.38
CA PRO A 223 14.93 -1.59 14.48
C PRO A 223 15.01 -2.22 13.10
N TRP A 224 13.86 -2.43 12.46
CA TRP A 224 13.81 -3.09 11.16
C TRP A 224 14.46 -2.27 10.05
N SER A 225 14.38 -0.94 10.12
CA SER A 225 15.07 -0.03 9.19
C SER A 225 16.59 -0.31 9.09
N LEU A 226 17.25 -0.63 10.21
CA LEU A 226 18.65 -1.04 10.19
C LEU A 226 18.86 -2.33 9.39
N LEU A 227 17.91 -3.27 9.48
CA LEU A 227 18.01 -4.55 8.80
C LEU A 227 17.74 -4.38 7.29
N TYR A 228 16.76 -3.58 6.93
CA TYR A 228 16.38 -3.36 5.54
C TYR A 228 17.44 -2.60 4.76
N LEU A 229 18.07 -1.60 5.35
CA LEU A 229 19.23 -0.92 4.74
C LEU A 229 20.43 -1.85 4.46
N LYS A 230 20.50 -3.02 5.10
CA LYS A 230 21.53 -4.04 4.79
C LYS A 230 21.16 -4.94 3.61
N HIS A 231 19.90 -4.92 3.15
CA HIS A 231 19.39 -5.79 2.12
C HIS A 231 18.87 -4.99 0.92
N GLN A 232 19.80 -4.29 0.25
CA GLN A 232 19.51 -3.32 -0.80
C GLN A 232 19.23 -3.93 -2.18
N HIS A 233 19.12 -5.25 -2.28
CA HIS A 233 18.81 -6.00 -3.50
C HIS A 233 17.66 -6.98 -3.27
N ASP A 234 16.89 -7.22 -4.31
CA ASP A 234 15.87 -8.25 -4.30
C ASP A 234 16.51 -9.65 -4.24
N GLY A 235 16.50 -10.24 -3.04
CA GLY A 235 17.15 -11.51 -2.76
C GLY A 235 16.35 -12.38 -1.79
N PRO A 236 16.95 -13.47 -1.25
CA PRO A 236 16.29 -14.37 -0.31
C PRO A 236 15.67 -13.64 0.88
N PHE A 237 16.33 -12.59 1.39
CA PHE A 237 15.80 -11.79 2.50
C PHE A 237 14.37 -11.29 2.24
N TRP A 238 14.07 -10.84 1.03
CA TRP A 238 12.74 -10.35 0.64
C TRP A 238 11.83 -11.49 0.20
N ARG A 239 12.35 -12.39 -0.65
CA ARG A 239 11.56 -13.42 -1.34
C ARG A 239 11.14 -14.58 -0.44
N ASP A 240 11.90 -14.90 0.62
CA ASP A 240 11.56 -16.02 1.51
C ASP A 240 10.26 -15.81 2.29
N ARG A 241 9.79 -14.55 2.37
CA ARG A 241 8.57 -14.15 3.07
C ARG A 241 7.30 -14.19 2.23
N VAL A 242 7.43 -14.34 0.91
CA VAL A 242 6.33 -14.37 -0.02
C VAL A 242 6.45 -15.58 -0.96
N ARG A 243 5.35 -15.93 -1.60
CA ARG A 243 5.31 -16.95 -2.65
C ARG A 243 4.72 -16.35 -3.92
N PRO A 244 4.98 -16.96 -5.10
CA PRO A 244 4.42 -16.44 -6.33
C PRO A 244 2.90 -16.29 -6.28
N LEU A 245 2.38 -15.15 -6.72
CA LEU A 245 0.94 -14.89 -6.81
C LEU A 245 0.19 -15.98 -7.59
N SER A 246 0.87 -16.65 -8.52
CA SER A 246 0.34 -17.78 -9.31
C SER A 246 0.03 -19.04 -8.48
N GLU A 247 0.49 -19.12 -7.25
CA GLU A 247 0.16 -20.20 -6.32
C GLU A 247 -1.15 -19.95 -5.57
N ILE A 248 -1.62 -18.71 -5.50
CA ILE A 248 -2.87 -18.38 -4.81
C ILE A 248 -4.06 -19.00 -5.53
N THR A 249 -4.77 -19.86 -4.83
CA THR A 249 -6.04 -20.48 -5.26
C THR A 249 -7.22 -20.12 -4.36
N THR A 250 -6.95 -19.54 -3.19
CA THR A 250 -7.96 -19.07 -2.25
C THR A 250 -8.73 -17.91 -2.86
N PRO A 251 -10.07 -17.95 -2.90
CA PRO A 251 -10.90 -16.84 -3.37
C PRO A 251 -10.50 -15.52 -2.72
N SER A 252 -10.22 -14.50 -3.54
CA SER A 252 -9.64 -13.24 -3.10
C SER A 252 -10.46 -12.04 -3.57
N PHE A 253 -10.92 -11.24 -2.62
CA PHE A 253 -11.51 -9.94 -2.89
C PHE A 253 -10.46 -8.86 -2.57
N LEU A 254 -10.07 -8.10 -3.58
CA LEU A 254 -9.01 -7.11 -3.52
C LEU A 254 -9.63 -5.71 -3.54
N ILE A 255 -9.13 -4.84 -2.69
CA ILE A 255 -9.51 -3.43 -2.67
C ILE A 255 -8.24 -2.60 -2.76
N GLY A 256 -8.15 -1.75 -3.79
CA GLY A 256 -7.01 -0.87 -4.03
C GLY A 256 -7.43 0.59 -4.15
N GLY A 257 -6.47 1.49 -3.99
CA GLY A 257 -6.63 2.92 -4.15
C GLY A 257 -5.63 3.48 -5.16
N LEU A 258 -6.11 4.33 -6.08
CA LEU A 258 -5.24 4.97 -7.08
C LEU A 258 -4.25 5.98 -6.46
N GLN A 259 -4.50 6.38 -5.21
CA GLN A 259 -3.63 7.26 -4.41
C GLN A 259 -2.87 6.47 -3.32
N ASP A 260 -2.79 5.14 -3.46
CA ASP A 260 -2.10 4.24 -2.54
C ASP A 260 -0.90 3.58 -3.21
N GLY A 261 0.17 3.31 -2.46
CA GLY A 261 1.38 2.68 -2.98
C GLY A 261 1.17 1.26 -3.50
N TYR A 262 0.25 0.49 -2.90
CA TYR A 262 0.06 -0.93 -3.20
C TYR A 262 -0.93 -1.24 -4.34
N ARG A 263 -1.34 -0.23 -5.12
CA ARG A 263 -2.38 -0.36 -6.17
C ARG A 263 -2.08 -1.39 -7.25
N ASP A 264 -0.80 -1.62 -7.53
CA ASP A 264 -0.35 -2.51 -8.61
C ASP A 264 -0.63 -3.97 -8.34
N ASN A 265 -0.60 -4.39 -7.07
CA ASN A 265 -0.91 -5.75 -6.68
C ASN A 265 -2.30 -6.21 -7.17
N VAL A 266 -3.28 -5.29 -7.25
CA VAL A 266 -4.63 -5.64 -7.74
C VAL A 266 -4.56 -6.19 -9.17
N THR A 267 -3.86 -5.48 -10.05
CA THR A 267 -3.74 -5.89 -11.45
C THR A 267 -2.81 -7.10 -11.62
N ASP A 268 -1.78 -7.20 -10.80
CA ASP A 268 -0.89 -8.35 -10.77
C ASP A 268 -1.62 -9.64 -10.37
N MET A 269 -2.45 -9.57 -9.34
CA MET A 269 -3.32 -10.66 -8.93
C MET A 269 -4.32 -11.06 -10.02
N LEU A 270 -4.92 -10.10 -10.70
CA LEU A 270 -5.84 -10.36 -11.82
C LEU A 270 -5.18 -11.11 -12.97
N VAL A 271 -3.88 -10.90 -13.23
CA VAL A 271 -3.12 -11.56 -14.29
C VAL A 271 -2.50 -12.87 -13.82
N LYS A 272 -1.87 -12.89 -12.64
CA LYS A 272 -0.99 -13.97 -12.21
C LYS A 272 -1.70 -15.06 -11.40
N SER A 273 -2.72 -14.71 -10.59
CA SER A 273 -3.40 -15.66 -9.70
C SER A 273 -4.38 -16.56 -10.43
N LYS A 274 -4.53 -17.79 -9.90
CA LYS A 274 -5.53 -18.79 -10.34
C LYS A 274 -6.82 -18.77 -9.52
N ALA A 275 -6.89 -17.93 -8.49
CA ALA A 275 -8.06 -17.82 -7.62
C ALA A 275 -9.26 -17.18 -8.33
N PRO A 276 -10.49 -17.44 -7.88
CA PRO A 276 -11.60 -16.54 -8.13
C PRO A 276 -11.28 -15.16 -7.54
N ILE A 277 -11.23 -14.12 -8.38
CA ILE A 277 -10.91 -12.75 -7.96
C ILE A 277 -12.07 -11.83 -8.26
N LYS A 278 -12.41 -11.01 -7.26
CA LYS A 278 -13.18 -9.78 -7.36
C LYS A 278 -12.27 -8.63 -6.93
N ALA A 279 -12.30 -7.51 -7.63
CA ALA A 279 -11.51 -6.34 -7.27
C ALA A 279 -12.32 -5.04 -7.38
N ILE A 280 -12.03 -4.10 -6.48
CA ILE A 280 -12.53 -2.73 -6.53
C ILE A 280 -11.33 -1.80 -6.36
N VAL A 281 -11.16 -0.85 -7.29
CA VAL A 281 -10.12 0.17 -7.22
C VAL A 281 -10.78 1.54 -7.29
N GLY A 282 -10.69 2.29 -6.20
CA GLY A 282 -11.21 3.65 -6.10
C GLY A 282 -10.11 4.71 -6.14
N PRO A 283 -10.45 5.99 -6.03
CA PRO A 283 -9.46 7.06 -5.99
C PRO A 283 -8.85 7.25 -4.59
N TRP A 284 -8.94 6.26 -3.72
CA TRP A 284 -8.60 6.34 -2.30
C TRP A 284 -7.10 6.34 -2.06
N ASN A 285 -6.72 6.96 -0.94
CA ASN A 285 -5.42 6.83 -0.30
C ASN A 285 -5.37 5.56 0.58
N HIS A 286 -4.35 5.43 1.45
CA HIS A 286 -4.16 4.27 2.34
C HIS A 286 -5.21 4.20 3.46
N SER A 287 -6.48 4.07 3.08
CA SER A 287 -7.64 4.05 3.99
C SER A 287 -8.71 3.07 3.53
N PHE A 288 -9.53 2.57 4.46
CA PHE A 288 -10.69 1.80 4.04
C PHE A 288 -11.67 2.69 3.25
N PRO A 289 -12.30 2.17 2.18
CA PRO A 289 -13.13 2.97 1.27
C PRO A 289 -14.31 3.71 1.89
N ASN A 290 -14.78 3.28 3.07
CA ASN A 290 -15.90 3.93 3.75
C ASN A 290 -15.50 5.14 4.61
N ASN A 291 -14.23 5.33 4.87
CA ASN A 291 -13.67 6.45 5.64
C ASN A 291 -12.41 7.04 5.00
N ALA A 292 -12.22 6.85 3.70
CA ALA A 292 -11.15 7.47 2.95
C ALA A 292 -11.24 9.01 3.05
N ASP A 293 -10.08 9.68 3.03
CA ASP A 293 -9.98 11.13 3.21
C ASP A 293 -10.72 11.91 2.12
N PHE A 294 -10.83 11.31 0.93
CA PHE A 294 -11.58 11.89 -0.19
C PHE A 294 -12.42 10.84 -0.91
N GLY A 295 -13.53 11.30 -1.48
CA GLY A 295 -14.53 10.44 -2.13
C GLY A 295 -14.25 10.18 -3.62
N PRO A 296 -15.11 9.35 -4.23
CA PRO A 296 -16.34 8.80 -3.65
C PRO A 296 -16.07 7.69 -2.64
N GLN A 297 -16.57 7.86 -1.42
CA GLN A 297 -16.54 6.81 -0.40
C GLN A 297 -17.62 5.76 -0.69
N VAL A 298 -17.34 4.49 -0.36
CA VAL A 298 -18.27 3.37 -0.58
C VAL A 298 -18.32 2.43 0.62
N GLU A 299 -19.48 1.78 0.83
CA GLU A 299 -19.64 0.77 1.89
C GLU A 299 -19.02 -0.57 1.47
N TRP A 300 -17.70 -0.69 1.63
CA TRP A 300 -16.98 -1.89 1.27
C TRP A 300 -17.37 -3.11 2.11
N ARG A 301 -17.80 -2.90 3.37
CA ARG A 301 -18.17 -3.99 4.28
C ARG A 301 -19.38 -4.76 3.79
N ASP A 302 -20.34 -4.10 3.11
CA ASP A 302 -21.46 -4.79 2.45
C ASP A 302 -20.97 -5.72 1.34
N GLN A 303 -19.97 -5.29 0.56
CA GLN A 303 -19.35 -6.10 -0.47
C GLN A 303 -18.58 -7.28 0.13
N ALA A 304 -17.87 -7.04 1.24
CA ALA A 304 -17.17 -8.10 1.99
C ALA A 304 -18.16 -9.11 2.58
N VAL A 305 -19.30 -8.68 3.13
CA VAL A 305 -20.34 -9.59 3.61
C VAL A 305 -20.92 -10.45 2.47
N ARG A 306 -21.22 -9.87 1.29
CA ARG A 306 -21.64 -10.66 0.11
C ARG A 306 -20.61 -11.72 -0.25
N TRP A 307 -19.32 -11.35 -0.25
CA TRP A 307 -18.21 -12.23 -0.53
C TRP A 307 -18.10 -13.38 0.47
N PHE A 308 -18.06 -13.06 1.77
CA PHE A 308 -17.94 -14.05 2.83
C PHE A 308 -19.19 -14.89 3.03
N ASP A 309 -20.40 -14.37 2.80
CA ASP A 309 -21.63 -15.17 2.83
C ASP A 309 -21.58 -16.30 1.79
N TYR A 310 -21.07 -16.03 0.60
CA TYR A 310 -20.90 -17.04 -0.42
C TYR A 310 -19.86 -18.11 -0.03
N TRP A 311 -18.65 -17.68 0.28
CA TRP A 311 -17.53 -18.61 0.50
C TRP A 311 -17.53 -19.30 1.86
N LEU A 312 -18.07 -18.69 2.90
CA LEU A 312 -18.02 -19.20 4.28
C LEU A 312 -19.36 -19.73 4.78
N LYS A 313 -20.49 -19.22 4.28
CA LYS A 313 -21.83 -19.65 4.68
C LYS A 313 -22.55 -20.47 3.60
N GLY A 314 -22.02 -20.54 2.38
CA GLY A 314 -22.63 -21.26 1.26
C GLY A 314 -23.90 -20.63 0.72
N ARG A 315 -24.10 -19.32 0.92
CA ARG A 315 -25.26 -18.58 0.40
C ARG A 315 -25.00 -18.09 -1.02
N ASP A 316 -25.94 -18.23 -1.92
CA ASP A 316 -25.81 -17.69 -3.27
C ASP A 316 -26.11 -16.18 -3.29
N THR A 317 -25.09 -15.37 -3.07
CA THR A 317 -25.18 -13.90 -3.11
C THR A 317 -24.95 -13.32 -4.50
N GLY A 318 -24.78 -14.16 -5.52
CA GLY A 318 -24.50 -13.75 -6.90
C GLY A 318 -23.10 -13.19 -7.13
N VAL A 319 -22.22 -13.26 -6.14
CA VAL A 319 -20.88 -12.65 -6.20
C VAL A 319 -19.98 -13.24 -7.29
N THR A 320 -20.24 -14.47 -7.73
CA THR A 320 -19.51 -15.11 -8.84
C THR A 320 -19.87 -14.57 -10.21
N HIS A 321 -20.93 -13.77 -10.31
CA HIS A 321 -21.35 -13.08 -11.53
C HIS A 321 -20.95 -11.60 -11.54
N ASP A 322 -20.31 -11.12 -10.46
CA ASP A 322 -19.79 -9.77 -10.41
C ASP A 322 -18.63 -9.61 -11.42
N PRO A 323 -18.39 -8.41 -11.97
CA PRO A 323 -17.21 -8.15 -12.79
C PRO A 323 -15.93 -8.45 -12.00
N ARG A 324 -14.89 -8.89 -12.70
CA ARG A 324 -13.59 -9.16 -12.06
C ARG A 324 -12.96 -7.91 -11.45
N LEU A 325 -13.18 -6.76 -12.10
CA LEU A 325 -12.69 -5.46 -11.63
C LEU A 325 -13.77 -4.40 -11.78
N VAL A 326 -13.96 -3.59 -10.75
CA VAL A 326 -14.63 -2.30 -10.82
C VAL A 326 -13.62 -1.24 -10.47
N ILE A 327 -13.39 -0.29 -11.36
CA ILE A 327 -12.38 0.76 -11.19
C ILE A 327 -12.99 2.14 -11.39
N TYR A 328 -12.53 3.11 -10.61
CA TYR A 328 -12.94 4.48 -10.74
C TYR A 328 -12.13 5.17 -11.83
N MET A 329 -12.78 5.61 -12.91
CA MET A 329 -12.17 6.40 -13.97
C MET A 329 -12.13 7.86 -13.51
N GLN A 330 -10.95 8.34 -13.16
CA GLN A 330 -10.74 9.72 -12.71
C GLN A 330 -10.90 10.69 -13.90
N HIS A 331 -11.61 11.77 -13.68
CA HIS A 331 -11.66 12.89 -14.59
C HIS A 331 -10.73 14.00 -14.13
N TRP A 332 -10.28 14.82 -15.08
CA TRP A 332 -9.41 15.93 -14.77
C TRP A 332 -9.96 16.82 -13.65
N HIS A 333 -9.08 17.22 -12.77
CA HIS A 333 -9.25 18.25 -11.75
C HIS A 333 -7.93 19.03 -11.61
N PRO A 334 -7.95 20.30 -11.16
CA PRO A 334 -6.72 21.00 -10.84
C PRO A 334 -5.99 20.28 -9.68
N PRO A 335 -4.66 20.48 -9.55
CA PRO A 335 -3.92 19.96 -8.42
C PRO A 335 -4.40 20.63 -7.13
N ASP A 336 -4.96 19.84 -6.22
CA ASP A 336 -5.51 20.32 -4.95
C ASP A 336 -5.39 19.23 -3.87
N PRO A 337 -4.44 19.36 -2.92
CA PRO A 337 -4.31 18.42 -1.81
C PRO A 337 -5.53 18.37 -0.89
N GLY A 338 -6.37 19.41 -0.91
CA GLY A 338 -7.59 19.52 -0.09
C GLY A 338 -8.87 19.02 -0.79
N LEU A 339 -8.74 18.38 -1.95
CA LEU A 339 -9.88 17.91 -2.72
C LEU A 339 -10.71 16.86 -1.93
N GLN A 340 -11.96 17.17 -1.68
CA GLN A 340 -12.84 16.29 -0.87
C GLN A 340 -13.42 15.11 -1.67
N SER A 341 -13.45 15.19 -2.99
CA SER A 341 -13.91 14.10 -3.85
C SER A 341 -13.29 14.24 -5.24
N VAL A 342 -12.69 13.17 -5.72
CA VAL A 342 -12.13 13.12 -7.07
C VAL A 342 -13.27 13.02 -8.09
N PRO A 343 -13.34 13.89 -9.11
CA PRO A 343 -14.32 13.75 -10.18
C PRO A 343 -14.10 12.47 -10.98
N GLY A 344 -15.18 11.81 -11.42
CA GLY A 344 -15.06 10.61 -12.26
C GLY A 344 -16.31 9.74 -12.24
N GLU A 345 -16.17 8.52 -12.73
CA GLU A 345 -17.24 7.54 -12.80
C GLU A 345 -16.71 6.10 -12.63
N TRP A 346 -17.58 5.20 -12.15
CA TRP A 346 -17.26 3.79 -12.01
C TRP A 346 -17.37 3.04 -13.34
N ARG A 347 -16.30 2.33 -13.70
CA ARG A 347 -16.22 1.45 -14.87
C ARG A 347 -16.04 0.00 -14.42
N ARG A 348 -16.68 -0.96 -15.10
CA ARG A 348 -16.50 -2.38 -14.87
C ARG A 348 -15.67 -3.01 -15.98
N GLU A 349 -14.85 -4.00 -15.58
CA GLU A 349 -14.09 -4.86 -16.49
C GLU A 349 -14.33 -6.32 -16.12
N ASP A 350 -14.79 -7.09 -17.09
CA ASP A 350 -15.04 -8.52 -16.90
C ASP A 350 -13.75 -9.35 -17.11
N VAL A 351 -12.77 -8.76 -17.80
CA VAL A 351 -11.43 -9.32 -18.03
C VAL A 351 -10.36 -8.26 -17.82
N TRP A 352 -9.18 -8.70 -17.45
CA TRP A 352 -8.01 -7.82 -17.32
C TRP A 352 -6.79 -8.40 -18.06
N PRO A 353 -6.00 -7.62 -18.84
CA PRO A 353 -6.29 -6.21 -19.22
C PRO A 353 -7.62 -6.05 -19.94
N PRO A 354 -8.20 -4.81 -20.00
CA PRO A 354 -9.46 -4.57 -20.72
C PRO A 354 -9.35 -5.04 -22.18
N ALA A 355 -10.39 -5.74 -22.66
CA ALA A 355 -10.36 -6.34 -24.00
C ALA A 355 -10.31 -5.30 -25.14
N ASP A 356 -10.73 -4.07 -24.85
CA ASP A 356 -10.77 -2.91 -25.76
C ASP A 356 -9.60 -1.94 -25.54
N ALA A 357 -8.61 -2.30 -24.73
CA ALA A 357 -7.41 -1.50 -24.53
C ALA A 357 -6.46 -1.59 -25.73
N GLU A 358 -5.97 -0.44 -26.16
CA GLU A 358 -4.98 -0.32 -27.22
C GLU A 358 -3.75 0.47 -26.73
N ASN A 359 -2.55 0.02 -27.09
CA ASN A 359 -1.33 0.74 -26.77
C ASN A 359 -1.08 1.88 -27.78
N LYS A 360 -1.16 3.13 -27.31
CA LYS A 360 -0.80 4.32 -28.08
C LYS A 360 0.64 4.71 -27.78
N THR A 361 1.49 4.71 -28.80
CA THR A 361 2.89 5.12 -28.68
C THR A 361 3.06 6.59 -29.11
N LEU A 362 3.75 7.38 -28.28
CA LEU A 362 4.13 8.76 -28.53
C LEU A 362 5.65 8.89 -28.38
N PHE A 363 6.33 9.32 -29.44
CA PHE A 363 7.78 9.50 -29.45
C PHE A 363 8.15 10.89 -28.91
N LEU A 364 9.18 10.95 -28.07
CA LEU A 364 9.77 12.19 -27.59
C LEU A 364 10.52 12.87 -28.75
N GLN A 365 10.29 14.17 -28.94
CA GLN A 365 10.82 14.98 -30.04
C GLN A 365 11.82 16.02 -29.52
N GLY A 366 12.77 16.44 -30.37
CA GLY A 366 13.77 17.43 -30.03
C GLY A 366 13.25 18.83 -29.71
N ASN A 367 12.06 19.14 -30.13
CA ASN A 367 11.38 20.39 -29.79
C ASN A 367 10.53 20.30 -28.53
N HIS A 368 10.79 19.29 -27.66
CA HIS A 368 10.05 19.03 -26.41
C HIS A 368 8.56 18.70 -26.61
N THR A 369 8.21 18.06 -27.73
CA THR A 369 6.84 17.58 -27.98
C THR A 369 6.77 16.06 -28.00
N LEU A 370 5.54 15.53 -27.89
CA LEU A 370 5.18 14.13 -28.11
C LEU A 370 4.46 13.99 -29.46
N ALA A 371 4.90 13.04 -30.29
CA ALA A 371 4.29 12.79 -31.60
C ALA A 371 4.12 11.30 -31.90
N ALA A 372 3.20 10.96 -32.81
CA ALA A 372 2.94 9.57 -33.19
C ALA A 372 4.07 8.92 -34.03
N SER A 373 4.98 9.72 -34.59
CA SER A 373 6.12 9.26 -35.38
C SER A 373 7.44 9.65 -34.74
N ALA A 374 8.46 8.83 -34.91
CA ALA A 374 9.80 9.13 -34.44
C ALA A 374 10.39 10.36 -35.19
N ALA A 375 11.18 11.16 -34.44
CA ALA A 375 11.90 12.29 -34.97
C ALA A 375 13.26 11.90 -35.55
N GLN A 376 13.99 12.94 -36.01
CA GLN A 376 15.42 12.83 -36.27
C GLN A 376 16.17 12.51 -34.97
N GLN A 377 17.24 11.75 -35.09
CA GLN A 377 18.05 11.34 -33.94
C GLN A 377 18.81 12.53 -33.35
N GLU A 378 18.59 12.77 -32.07
CA GLU A 378 19.32 13.75 -31.26
C GLU A 378 19.32 13.32 -29.78
N ALA A 379 20.05 14.03 -28.91
CA ALA A 379 20.10 13.75 -27.49
C ALA A 379 19.82 15.00 -26.65
N HIS A 380 18.95 14.86 -25.66
CA HIS A 380 18.73 15.86 -24.62
C HIS A 380 19.52 15.51 -23.35
N GLN A 381 20.01 16.52 -22.68
CA GLN A 381 20.79 16.36 -21.45
C GLN A 381 20.10 17.02 -20.27
N LEU A 382 20.23 16.40 -19.11
CA LEU A 382 19.74 16.91 -17.84
C LEU A 382 20.86 16.87 -16.81
N LYS A 383 21.21 18.03 -16.24
CA LYS A 383 22.12 18.13 -15.12
C LYS A 383 21.43 17.56 -13.87
N TYR A 384 22.13 16.78 -13.08
CA TYR A 384 21.66 16.26 -11.81
C TYR A 384 21.58 17.36 -10.77
N VAL A 385 20.40 17.49 -10.14
CA VAL A 385 20.13 18.34 -8.98
C VAL A 385 19.48 17.43 -7.93
N PRO A 386 20.24 16.92 -6.97
CA PRO A 386 19.81 15.84 -6.07
C PRO A 386 18.64 16.18 -5.16
N THR A 387 18.40 17.45 -4.85
CA THR A 387 17.36 17.88 -3.89
C THR A 387 16.01 18.23 -4.54
N ILE A 388 15.77 17.80 -5.77
CA ILE A 388 14.49 18.03 -6.49
C ILE A 388 13.57 16.83 -6.32
N GLY A 389 12.28 17.10 -6.10
CA GLY A 389 11.27 16.03 -6.09
C GLY A 389 10.13 16.18 -5.11
N VAL A 390 10.25 17.01 -4.08
CA VAL A 390 9.25 17.14 -3.00
C VAL A 390 7.82 17.30 -3.52
N GLU A 391 7.63 18.16 -4.52
CA GLU A 391 6.32 18.46 -5.09
C GLU A 391 5.78 17.34 -6.00
N ALA A 392 6.54 16.27 -6.21
CA ALA A 392 6.07 15.06 -6.92
C ALA A 392 5.44 14.01 -5.98
N GLY A 393 5.49 14.25 -4.65
CA GLY A 393 4.90 13.40 -3.62
C GLY A 393 5.73 12.16 -3.29
N PHE A 394 5.10 11.21 -2.57
CA PHE A 394 5.81 10.05 -2.00
C PHE A 394 5.29 8.70 -2.52
N TRP A 395 4.08 8.68 -3.13
CA TRP A 395 3.40 7.43 -3.51
C TRP A 395 2.94 7.40 -4.98
N TRP A 396 3.46 8.31 -5.83
CA TRP A 396 3.14 8.37 -7.26
C TRP A 396 1.68 8.64 -7.63
N GLY A 397 0.81 8.90 -6.68
CA GLY A 397 -0.62 9.03 -6.96
C GLY A 397 -1.38 9.95 -6.01
N GLU A 398 -0.72 10.50 -5.02
CA GLU A 398 -1.33 11.40 -4.04
C GLU A 398 -1.97 12.62 -4.69
N LEU A 399 -2.96 13.16 -4.01
CA LEU A 399 -3.51 14.48 -4.36
C LEU A 399 -2.47 15.55 -4.06
N LEU A 400 -1.78 15.98 -5.10
CA LEU A 400 -0.63 16.88 -4.99
C LEU A 400 -1.00 18.33 -5.24
N SER A 401 -0.12 19.21 -4.81
CA SER A 401 -0.04 20.58 -5.28
C SER A 401 0.56 20.62 -6.70
N ASP A 402 0.89 21.82 -7.16
CA ASP A 402 1.44 22.06 -8.49
C ASP A 402 2.80 21.37 -8.71
N PRO A 403 2.95 20.42 -9.65
CA PRO A 403 4.20 19.71 -9.93
C PRO A 403 5.19 20.51 -10.80
N ARG A 404 4.85 21.72 -11.26
CA ARG A 404 5.71 22.53 -12.14
C ARG A 404 7.08 22.89 -11.55
N PRO A 405 7.28 23.06 -10.23
CA PRO A 405 8.61 23.24 -9.67
C PRO A 405 9.55 22.07 -9.98
N VAL A 406 9.07 20.81 -9.90
CA VAL A 406 9.86 19.63 -10.27
C VAL A 406 10.02 19.50 -11.79
N ASP A 407 9.00 19.87 -12.56
CA ASP A 407 9.07 19.88 -14.03
C ASP A 407 10.15 20.83 -14.56
N ALA A 408 10.42 21.94 -13.87
CA ALA A 408 11.49 22.88 -14.24
C ALA A 408 12.89 22.26 -14.22
N PHE A 409 13.08 21.16 -13.49
CA PHE A 409 14.32 20.38 -13.40
C PHE A 409 14.20 19.00 -14.05
N SER A 410 13.30 18.87 -15.04
CA SER A 410 13.04 17.63 -15.77
C SER A 410 13.11 17.88 -17.28
N LEU A 411 13.34 16.83 -18.06
CA LEU A 411 13.11 16.84 -19.49
C LEU A 411 11.60 16.62 -19.74
N VAL A 412 10.91 17.68 -20.13
CA VAL A 412 9.45 17.69 -20.28
C VAL A 412 9.06 17.62 -21.76
N TYR A 413 8.06 16.80 -22.07
CA TYR A 413 7.53 16.63 -23.43
C TYR A 413 6.01 16.64 -23.41
N ASP A 414 5.40 17.54 -24.21
CA ASP A 414 3.95 17.74 -24.28
C ASP A 414 3.39 17.29 -25.63
N SER A 415 2.24 16.64 -25.61
CA SER A 415 1.49 16.38 -26.85
C SER A 415 0.93 17.68 -27.46
N ALA A 416 0.50 17.64 -28.74
CA ALA A 416 -0.44 18.62 -29.25
C ALA A 416 -1.73 18.60 -28.40
N PRO A 417 -2.53 19.70 -28.38
CA PRO A 417 -3.84 19.66 -27.75
C PRO A 417 -4.69 18.51 -28.31
N LEU A 418 -5.32 17.75 -27.42
CA LEU A 418 -6.14 16.62 -27.82
C LEU A 418 -7.38 17.07 -28.59
N GLU A 419 -7.68 16.40 -29.70
CA GLU A 419 -8.84 16.69 -30.53
C GLU A 419 -10.15 16.17 -29.93
N THR A 420 -10.05 15.11 -29.12
CA THR A 420 -11.16 14.44 -28.42
C THR A 420 -10.71 14.05 -27.01
N ASP A 421 -11.67 13.81 -26.13
CA ASP A 421 -11.38 13.19 -24.85
C ASP A 421 -10.63 11.87 -25.06
N THR A 422 -9.62 11.62 -24.23
CA THR A 422 -8.78 10.42 -24.31
C THR A 422 -8.69 9.77 -22.94
N ALA A 423 -9.13 8.52 -22.83
CA ALA A 423 -9.07 7.78 -21.58
C ALA A 423 -7.93 6.76 -21.58
N ILE A 424 -7.25 6.64 -20.45
CA ILE A 424 -6.26 5.60 -20.18
C ILE A 424 -6.71 4.75 -18.99
N LEU A 425 -6.38 3.46 -19.04
CA LEU A 425 -6.63 2.52 -17.96
C LEU A 425 -5.58 1.43 -17.98
N GLY A 426 -4.73 1.39 -16.97
CA GLY A 426 -3.62 0.44 -16.86
C GLY A 426 -2.32 1.09 -16.42
N ARG A 427 -1.20 0.49 -16.78
CA ARG A 427 0.15 0.96 -16.46
C ARG A 427 0.80 1.60 -17.69
N PRO A 428 0.93 2.93 -17.75
CA PRO A 428 1.72 3.59 -18.79
C PRO A 428 3.19 3.18 -18.71
N SER A 429 3.94 3.29 -19.80
CA SER A 429 5.37 2.98 -19.78
C SER A 429 6.19 4.02 -20.51
N ALA A 430 7.30 4.45 -19.91
CA ALA A 430 8.35 5.20 -20.59
C ALA A 430 9.44 4.23 -21.05
N LEU A 431 9.63 4.11 -22.36
CA LEU A 431 10.70 3.32 -22.96
C LEU A 431 11.81 4.30 -23.35
N LEU A 432 12.88 4.30 -22.57
CA LEU A 432 13.95 5.28 -22.70
C LEU A 432 15.21 4.65 -23.31
N GLN A 433 15.93 5.43 -24.11
CA GLN A 433 17.33 5.20 -24.43
C GLN A 433 18.12 6.25 -23.66
N ALA A 434 18.78 5.86 -22.58
CA ALA A 434 19.39 6.84 -21.68
C ALA A 434 20.81 6.44 -21.25
N ALA A 435 21.59 7.46 -20.92
CA ALA A 435 22.96 7.34 -20.43
C ALA A 435 23.19 8.28 -19.28
N ALA A 436 24.19 7.96 -18.44
CA ALA A 436 24.68 8.85 -17.40
C ALA A 436 26.20 8.98 -17.50
N THR A 437 26.74 10.09 -16.98
CA THR A 437 28.20 10.28 -16.87
C THR A 437 28.80 9.64 -15.61
N ALA A 438 27.94 9.03 -14.78
CA ALA A 438 28.30 8.33 -13.55
C ALA A 438 27.99 6.82 -13.64
N PRO A 439 28.59 5.98 -12.77
CA PRO A 439 28.34 4.55 -12.74
C PRO A 439 26.98 4.17 -12.14
N LEU A 440 26.35 5.08 -11.38
CA LEU A 440 25.03 4.93 -10.79
C LEU A 440 24.18 6.15 -11.11
N ALA A 441 22.94 5.93 -11.54
CA ALA A 441 21.98 6.98 -11.83
C ALA A 441 20.56 6.40 -11.81
N ASP A 442 19.60 7.22 -11.38
CA ASP A 442 18.20 6.90 -11.38
C ASP A 442 17.47 7.69 -12.45
N TRP A 443 16.38 7.14 -12.95
CA TRP A 443 15.44 7.80 -13.86
C TRP A 443 14.04 7.68 -13.33
N PHE A 444 13.32 8.80 -13.32
CA PHE A 444 11.93 8.88 -12.91
C PHE A 444 11.09 9.42 -14.06
N ALA A 445 9.99 8.76 -14.35
CA ALA A 445 9.04 9.16 -15.36
C ALA A 445 7.71 9.53 -14.71
N ARG A 446 7.22 10.76 -14.95
CA ARG A 446 5.94 11.25 -14.43
C ARG A 446 5.00 11.57 -15.56
N LEU A 447 3.77 11.09 -15.50
CA LEU A 447 2.69 11.38 -16.43
C LEU A 447 1.78 12.44 -15.84
N SER A 448 1.48 13.49 -16.60
CA SER A 448 0.62 14.59 -16.16
C SER A 448 -0.36 15.02 -17.25
N ASP A 449 -1.44 15.64 -16.84
CA ASP A 449 -2.42 16.34 -17.66
C ASP A 449 -2.14 17.85 -17.61
N VAL A 450 -2.04 18.47 -18.77
CA VAL A 450 -1.84 19.91 -18.89
C VAL A 450 -3.09 20.55 -19.49
N ALA A 451 -3.78 21.33 -18.66
CA ALA A 451 -4.97 22.07 -19.07
C ALA A 451 -4.64 23.24 -20.01
N PRO A 452 -5.62 23.77 -20.78
CA PRO A 452 -5.39 24.86 -21.75
C PRO A 452 -4.85 26.16 -21.13
N ASP A 453 -5.07 26.38 -19.84
CA ASP A 453 -4.56 27.54 -19.08
C ASP A 453 -3.13 27.32 -18.53
N GLY A 454 -2.55 26.12 -18.76
CA GLY A 454 -1.22 25.76 -18.28
C GLY A 454 -1.19 25.10 -16.89
N THR A 455 -2.34 24.85 -16.26
CA THR A 455 -2.43 24.07 -15.03
C THR A 455 -1.97 22.64 -15.29
N VAL A 456 -1.12 22.08 -14.41
CA VAL A 456 -0.56 20.73 -14.55
C VAL A 456 -1.03 19.87 -13.38
N THR A 457 -1.64 18.72 -13.69
CA THR A 457 -2.04 17.72 -12.68
C THR A 457 -1.25 16.44 -12.93
N GLN A 458 -0.47 16.00 -11.92
CA GLN A 458 0.23 14.71 -11.98
C GLN A 458 -0.79 13.57 -11.85
N ILE A 459 -0.61 12.53 -12.66
CA ILE A 459 -1.52 11.38 -12.71
C ILE A 459 -0.89 10.15 -12.06
N THR A 460 0.34 9.84 -12.44
CA THR A 460 1.12 8.69 -11.96
C THR A 460 2.59 8.86 -12.37
N GLY A 461 3.43 8.01 -11.84
CA GLY A 461 4.83 7.93 -12.20
C GLY A 461 5.43 6.59 -11.83
N ALA A 462 6.73 6.45 -12.03
CA ALA A 462 7.57 5.39 -11.50
C ALA A 462 9.05 5.74 -11.64
N GLY A 463 9.90 5.05 -10.89
CA GLY A 463 11.35 5.16 -10.97
C GLY A 463 12.02 3.91 -11.53
N LEU A 464 13.30 4.05 -11.82
CA LEU A 464 14.19 2.93 -12.14
C LEU A 464 15.63 3.28 -11.77
N ASN A 465 16.20 2.52 -10.87
CA ASN A 465 17.64 2.53 -10.65
C ASN A 465 18.34 1.88 -11.85
N GLY A 466 19.21 2.64 -12.53
CA GLY A 466 19.88 2.17 -13.74
C GLY A 466 20.79 0.96 -13.54
N ALA A 467 21.27 0.73 -12.32
CA ALA A 467 22.03 -0.49 -12.00
C ALA A 467 21.14 -1.73 -12.03
N GLN A 468 19.84 -1.58 -11.76
CA GLN A 468 18.85 -2.68 -11.72
C GLN A 468 18.21 -2.96 -13.08
N ARG A 469 18.60 -2.28 -14.16
CA ARG A 469 18.00 -2.37 -15.52
C ARG A 469 17.81 -3.79 -16.07
N ASP A 470 18.71 -4.70 -15.72
CA ASP A 470 18.68 -6.09 -16.17
C ASP A 470 18.24 -7.05 -15.05
N SER A 471 18.50 -6.69 -13.78
CA SER A 471 18.21 -7.53 -12.61
C SER A 471 18.25 -6.71 -11.32
N MET A 472 17.18 -6.81 -10.51
CA MET A 472 17.15 -6.28 -9.14
C MET A 472 17.92 -7.17 -8.14
N THR A 473 18.17 -8.45 -8.50
CA THR A 473 18.92 -9.40 -7.67
C THR A 473 20.42 -9.24 -7.87
N GLU A 474 20.86 -8.91 -9.07
CA GLU A 474 22.27 -8.74 -9.47
C GLU A 474 22.44 -7.41 -10.21
N PRO A 475 22.29 -6.28 -9.52
CA PRO A 475 22.49 -4.97 -10.13
C PRO A 475 23.94 -4.80 -10.63
N ARG A 476 24.10 -3.94 -11.64
CA ARG A 476 25.40 -3.70 -12.28
C ARG A 476 25.56 -2.24 -12.62
N ASP A 477 26.74 -1.70 -12.32
CA ASP A 477 27.12 -0.35 -12.68
C ASP A 477 26.81 -0.01 -14.15
N LEU A 478 26.54 1.24 -14.40
CA LEU A 478 26.51 1.80 -15.75
C LEU A 478 27.93 2.07 -16.24
N GLU A 479 28.19 1.88 -17.51
CA GLU A 479 29.38 2.40 -18.18
C GLU A 479 29.11 3.90 -18.50
N PRO A 480 29.89 4.83 -17.93
CA PRO A 480 29.67 6.25 -18.16
C PRO A 480 29.62 6.64 -19.63
N GLY A 481 28.56 7.34 -20.01
CA GLY A 481 28.32 7.79 -21.39
C GLY A 481 27.71 6.75 -22.34
N LYS A 482 27.56 5.49 -21.93
CA LYS A 482 26.92 4.45 -22.74
C LYS A 482 25.40 4.51 -22.59
N PHE A 483 24.71 4.48 -23.73
CA PHE A 483 23.27 4.39 -23.77
C PHE A 483 22.78 2.97 -23.53
N TYR A 484 21.78 2.85 -22.68
CA TYR A 484 21.07 1.61 -22.37
C TYR A 484 19.56 1.78 -22.61
N PRO A 485 18.87 0.70 -23.02
CA PRO A 485 17.42 0.68 -23.02
C PRO A 485 16.88 0.52 -21.61
N PHE A 486 15.96 1.40 -21.20
CA PHE A 486 15.23 1.31 -19.94
C PHE A 486 13.74 1.23 -20.20
N LYS A 487 13.03 0.40 -19.45
CA LYS A 487 11.58 0.39 -19.36
C LYS A 487 11.17 0.83 -17.96
N ILE A 488 10.58 1.99 -17.86
CA ILE A 488 9.94 2.47 -16.63
C ILE A 488 8.45 2.23 -16.80
N GLU A 489 7.92 1.24 -16.09
CA GLU A 489 6.50 0.93 -16.08
C GLU A 489 5.87 1.69 -14.92
N MET A 490 5.06 2.70 -15.24
CA MET A 490 4.41 3.53 -14.24
C MET A 490 3.30 2.75 -13.52
N HIS A 491 2.97 3.19 -12.33
CA HIS A 491 1.96 2.55 -11.51
C HIS A 491 0.57 2.64 -12.11
N LEU A 492 -0.30 1.68 -11.74
CA LEU A 492 -1.69 1.60 -12.19
C LEU A 492 -2.39 2.94 -12.05
N THR A 493 -3.02 3.36 -13.14
CA THR A 493 -3.86 4.56 -13.14
C THR A 493 -5.06 4.41 -14.05
N SER A 494 -6.01 5.29 -13.87
CA SER A 494 -7.15 5.54 -14.74
C SER A 494 -7.33 7.05 -14.85
N TRP A 495 -7.44 7.57 -16.06
CA TRP A 495 -7.58 9.00 -16.26
C TRP A 495 -8.28 9.33 -17.57
N VAL A 496 -9.11 10.38 -17.56
CA VAL A 496 -9.72 10.94 -18.76
C VAL A 496 -9.13 12.33 -19.02
N PHE A 497 -8.28 12.43 -20.03
CA PHE A 497 -7.78 13.70 -20.55
C PHE A 497 -8.88 14.38 -21.35
N PRO A 498 -9.34 15.60 -20.98
CA PRO A 498 -10.35 16.31 -21.78
C PRO A 498 -9.81 16.79 -23.13
N LYS A 499 -10.69 16.97 -24.10
CA LYS A 499 -10.39 17.67 -25.35
C LYS A 499 -9.75 19.03 -25.07
N GLY A 500 -8.70 19.36 -25.81
CA GLY A 500 -7.95 20.61 -25.67
C GLY A 500 -6.81 20.56 -24.65
N HIS A 501 -6.80 19.57 -23.75
CA HIS A 501 -5.69 19.30 -22.83
C HIS A 501 -4.51 18.65 -23.56
N ARG A 502 -3.37 18.56 -22.89
CA ARG A 502 -2.16 17.90 -23.41
C ARG A 502 -1.72 16.78 -22.47
N ILE A 503 -1.19 15.73 -23.05
CA ILE A 503 -0.49 14.66 -22.31
C ILE A 503 0.95 15.14 -22.13
N ARG A 504 1.44 15.13 -20.89
CA ARG A 504 2.82 15.47 -20.55
C ARG A 504 3.52 14.24 -19.98
N VAL A 505 4.76 13.99 -20.42
CA VAL A 505 5.72 13.16 -19.72
C VAL A 505 6.92 14.01 -19.29
N ALA A 506 7.30 13.91 -18.01
CA ALA A 506 8.48 14.54 -17.45
C ALA A 506 9.46 13.45 -17.00
N ILE A 507 10.72 13.55 -17.46
CA ILE A 507 11.79 12.61 -17.11
C ILE A 507 12.79 13.35 -16.24
N SER A 508 12.97 12.92 -15.00
CA SER A 508 13.93 13.46 -14.04
C SER A 508 14.98 12.42 -13.65
N ASN A 509 16.03 12.86 -12.98
CA ASN A 509 17.12 12.02 -12.46
C ASN A 509 17.29 12.17 -10.95
N ALA A 510 16.33 12.80 -10.28
CA ALA A 510 16.17 12.89 -8.84
C ALA A 510 14.69 12.92 -8.48
N LEU A 511 14.37 12.43 -7.28
CA LEU A 511 13.04 12.50 -6.68
C LEU A 511 13.16 12.53 -5.15
N TRP A 512 13.91 13.50 -4.67
CA TRP A 512 14.17 13.68 -3.24
C TRP A 512 13.03 14.43 -2.53
N PRO A 513 12.68 14.11 -1.27
CA PRO A 513 13.30 13.11 -0.41
C PRO A 513 12.73 11.71 -0.58
N MET A 514 11.68 11.49 -1.41
CA MET A 514 11.06 10.18 -1.61
C MET A 514 12.10 9.08 -1.80
N ILE A 515 13.09 9.33 -2.68
CA ILE A 515 14.24 8.43 -2.91
C ILE A 515 15.52 9.20 -2.55
N LEU A 516 16.43 8.55 -1.80
CA LEU A 516 17.69 9.14 -1.45
C LEU A 516 18.57 9.40 -2.69
N PRO A 517 19.34 10.48 -2.71
CA PRO A 517 20.18 10.84 -3.85
C PRO A 517 21.24 9.79 -4.17
N THR A 518 21.46 9.50 -5.46
CA THR A 518 22.67 8.80 -5.88
C THR A 518 23.90 9.64 -5.58
N PRO A 519 25.03 9.02 -5.15
CA PRO A 519 26.16 9.77 -4.56
C PRO A 519 27.12 10.42 -5.57
N TYR A 520 26.75 10.51 -6.84
CA TYR A 520 27.64 10.99 -7.89
C TYR A 520 27.12 12.25 -8.57
N PRO A 521 27.91 13.34 -8.65
CA PRO A 521 27.60 14.42 -9.58
C PRO A 521 27.57 13.89 -11.02
N MET A 522 26.52 14.20 -11.77
CA MET A 522 26.37 13.65 -13.11
C MET A 522 25.52 14.52 -14.06
N THR A 523 25.56 14.15 -15.32
CA THR A 523 24.60 14.54 -16.33
C THR A 523 23.98 13.28 -16.91
N THR A 524 22.66 13.21 -16.98
CA THR A 524 21.95 12.16 -17.71
C THR A 524 21.59 12.64 -19.11
N SER A 525 21.48 11.70 -20.05
CA SER A 525 21.15 11.97 -21.44
C SER A 525 20.02 11.05 -21.90
N LEU A 526 19.07 11.59 -22.65
CA LEU A 526 18.05 10.83 -23.36
C LEU A 526 18.30 10.90 -24.86
N GLN A 527 18.33 9.75 -25.51
CA GLN A 527 18.35 9.69 -26.98
C GLN A 527 16.93 9.72 -27.51
N LEU A 528 16.68 10.63 -28.42
CA LEU A 528 15.43 10.85 -29.13
C LEU A 528 15.57 10.37 -30.57
N GLY A 529 14.43 10.09 -31.22
CA GLY A 529 14.38 9.76 -32.64
C GLY A 529 14.96 8.39 -33.03
N GLY A 530 14.80 8.03 -34.29
CA GLY A 530 15.12 6.70 -34.80
C GLY A 530 14.18 5.61 -34.24
N ASP A 531 14.38 4.36 -34.67
CA ASP A 531 13.51 3.22 -34.31
C ASP A 531 13.58 2.87 -32.81
N SER A 532 14.70 3.15 -32.16
CA SER A 532 14.94 2.91 -30.75
C SER A 532 14.81 4.16 -29.84
N GLY A 533 14.39 5.30 -30.41
CA GLY A 533 14.23 6.55 -29.68
C GLY A 533 13.29 6.45 -28.49
N SER A 534 13.53 7.31 -27.48
CA SER A 534 12.71 7.37 -26.28
C SER A 534 11.25 7.68 -26.59
N ARG A 535 10.33 6.99 -25.94
CA ARG A 535 8.89 7.07 -26.21
C ARG A 535 8.05 6.73 -25.00
N LEU A 536 6.84 7.30 -24.96
CA LEU A 536 5.78 6.99 -24.01
C LEU A 536 4.79 6.01 -24.65
N VAL A 537 4.36 5.00 -23.92
CA VAL A 537 3.30 4.05 -24.30
C VAL A 537 2.16 4.17 -23.31
N LEU A 538 0.96 4.44 -23.82
CA LEU A 538 -0.24 4.64 -23.03
C LEU A 538 -1.27 3.53 -23.29
N PRO A 539 -1.83 2.89 -22.26
CA PRO A 539 -2.95 1.94 -22.39
C PRO A 539 -4.27 2.70 -22.58
N VAL A 540 -4.59 3.05 -23.81
CA VAL A 540 -5.80 3.81 -24.14
C VAL A 540 -7.00 2.88 -24.19
N VAL A 541 -8.12 3.34 -23.62
CA VAL A 541 -9.41 2.65 -23.63
C VAL A 541 -10.51 3.60 -24.17
N PRO A 542 -11.66 3.09 -24.63
CA PRO A 542 -12.80 3.94 -24.93
C PRO A 542 -13.20 4.79 -23.71
N VAL A 543 -13.50 6.08 -23.94
CA VAL A 543 -13.89 7.02 -22.87
C VAL A 543 -15.12 6.53 -22.11
N ARG A 544 -16.05 5.90 -22.80
CA ARG A 544 -17.23 5.27 -22.17
C ARG A 544 -17.03 3.77 -22.07
N GLY A 545 -16.82 3.29 -20.85
CA GLY A 545 -16.77 1.88 -20.51
C GLY A 545 -18.13 1.28 -20.17
N ALA A 546 -18.17 0.00 -19.85
CA ALA A 546 -19.35 -0.64 -19.32
C ALA A 546 -19.67 -0.08 -17.91
N ARG A 547 -20.94 0.31 -17.70
CA ARG A 547 -21.38 0.87 -16.41
C ARG A 547 -21.18 -0.14 -15.28
N ALA A 548 -20.56 0.29 -14.20
CA ALA A 548 -20.40 -0.51 -13.00
C ALA A 548 -21.69 -0.60 -12.19
N PRO A 549 -21.81 -1.60 -11.28
CA PRO A 549 -22.83 -1.60 -10.24
C PRO A 549 -22.73 -0.35 -9.35
N GLU A 550 -23.86 0.13 -8.86
CA GLU A 550 -23.87 1.19 -7.86
C GLU A 550 -23.44 0.64 -6.51
N PHE A 551 -22.58 1.39 -5.79
CA PHE A 551 -22.18 1.08 -4.44
C PHE A 551 -23.09 1.79 -3.42
N SER A 552 -23.35 1.12 -2.30
CA SER A 552 -24.01 1.77 -1.18
C SER A 552 -23.11 2.86 -0.60
N PRO A 553 -23.67 4.01 -0.18
CA PRO A 553 -22.91 5.00 0.56
C PRO A 553 -22.49 4.43 1.92
N PRO A 554 -21.41 4.98 2.54
CA PRO A 554 -20.96 4.55 3.86
C PRO A 554 -22.08 4.57 4.90
N GLN A 555 -22.17 3.51 5.70
CA GLN A 555 -23.04 3.48 6.86
C GLN A 555 -22.31 4.12 8.06
N PRO A 556 -23.06 4.74 8.99
CA PRO A 556 -22.47 5.26 10.22
C PRO A 556 -21.64 4.19 10.93
N MET A 557 -20.44 4.55 11.34
CA MET A 557 -19.58 3.67 12.12
C MET A 557 -20.03 3.69 13.59
N GLU A 558 -20.10 2.51 14.20
CA GLU A 558 -20.36 2.38 15.63
C GLU A 558 -19.06 2.58 16.41
N GLU A 559 -18.95 3.67 17.11
CA GLU A 559 -17.73 3.99 17.87
C GLU A 559 -17.68 3.27 19.22
N ARG A 560 -16.48 2.98 19.69
CA ARG A 560 -16.26 2.63 21.10
C ARG A 560 -16.39 3.86 21.98
N SER A 561 -17.34 3.84 22.90
CA SER A 561 -17.60 4.99 23.78
C SER A 561 -16.51 5.21 24.84
N ASP A 562 -15.69 4.19 25.10
CA ASP A 562 -14.66 4.17 26.15
C ASP A 562 -13.25 4.51 25.64
N ILE A 563 -13.04 4.57 24.30
CA ILE A 563 -11.79 4.95 23.68
C ILE A 563 -12.07 6.08 22.68
N LYS A 564 -11.17 7.07 22.65
CA LYS A 564 -11.20 8.15 21.66
C LYS A 564 -9.82 8.28 21.02
N SER A 565 -9.81 8.41 19.71
CA SER A 565 -8.63 8.79 18.92
C SER A 565 -8.85 10.21 18.40
N GLU A 566 -7.82 11.04 18.44
CA GLU A 566 -7.82 12.35 17.80
C GLU A 566 -7.37 12.26 16.33
N GLY A 567 -6.94 11.07 15.91
CA GLY A 567 -6.47 10.77 14.57
C GLY A 567 -5.08 11.32 14.25
N PHE A 568 -4.34 10.58 13.45
CA PHE A 568 -3.06 11.05 12.91
C PHE A 568 -3.32 11.67 11.53
N PRO A 569 -3.04 12.97 11.32
CA PRO A 569 -3.21 13.57 9.99
C PRO A 569 -2.09 13.07 9.07
N TRP A 570 -2.31 11.98 8.39
CA TRP A 570 -1.43 11.54 7.30
C TRP A 570 -1.78 12.33 6.03
N PRO A 571 -0.82 12.84 5.26
CA PRO A 571 0.64 12.59 5.34
C PRO A 571 1.44 13.44 6.33
N GLY A 572 0.83 14.09 7.31
CA GLY A 572 1.51 14.98 8.25
C GLY A 572 1.78 16.38 7.66
N GLU A 573 2.57 17.18 8.36
CA GLU A 573 2.96 18.52 7.89
C GLU A 573 4.36 18.47 7.26
N TRP A 574 4.44 18.84 5.99
CA TRP A 574 5.69 18.96 5.25
C TRP A 574 6.04 20.42 5.03
N THR A 575 7.30 20.78 5.30
CA THR A 575 7.86 22.08 4.96
C THR A 575 9.21 21.92 4.26
N VAL A 576 9.46 22.79 3.27
CA VAL A 576 10.68 22.77 2.46
C VAL A 576 11.41 24.09 2.62
N GLU A 577 12.68 24.02 2.97
CA GLU A 577 13.59 25.15 3.01
C GLU A 577 14.68 24.96 1.94
N ARG A 578 14.93 26.00 1.14
CA ARG A 578 15.96 26.00 0.10
C ARG A 578 16.92 27.15 0.29
N ASP A 579 18.22 26.88 0.42
CA ASP A 579 19.30 27.86 0.41
C ASP A 579 20.03 27.81 -0.94
N GLU A 580 19.54 28.59 -1.89
CA GLU A 580 20.12 28.64 -3.24
C GLU A 580 21.59 29.07 -3.23
N ALA A 581 22.00 29.95 -2.30
CA ALA A 581 23.37 30.43 -2.20
C ALA A 581 24.34 29.33 -1.76
N ARG A 582 23.87 28.40 -0.93
CA ARG A 582 24.64 27.24 -0.46
C ARG A 582 24.35 25.97 -1.23
N GLN A 583 23.39 26.01 -2.15
CA GLN A 583 22.91 24.85 -2.92
C GLN A 583 22.43 23.70 -2.01
N LYS A 584 21.65 24.01 -0.98
CA LYS A 584 21.13 23.05 0.00
C LYS A 584 19.62 23.12 0.09
N ALA A 585 19.02 21.98 0.40
CA ALA A 585 17.62 21.91 0.76
C ALA A 585 17.43 21.08 2.02
N THR A 586 16.47 21.47 2.82
CA THR A 586 16.01 20.73 4.00
C THR A 586 14.51 20.54 3.90
N VAL A 587 14.07 19.32 4.14
CA VAL A 587 12.64 18.98 4.27
C VAL A 587 12.39 18.56 5.70
N HIS A 588 11.38 19.17 6.32
CA HIS A 588 10.89 18.79 7.63
C HIS A 588 9.52 18.17 7.48
N TRP A 589 9.36 17.00 8.05
CA TRP A 589 8.09 16.34 8.26
C TRP A 589 7.81 16.22 9.76
N LYS A 590 6.57 16.38 10.16
CA LYS A 590 6.12 16.13 11.54
C LYS A 590 4.69 15.62 11.57
N GLY A 591 4.44 14.72 12.52
CA GLY A 591 3.13 14.19 12.83
C GLY A 591 2.86 14.19 14.32
N LYS A 592 1.59 14.22 14.69
CA LYS A 592 1.13 14.13 16.06
C LYS A 592 -0.19 13.36 16.12
N ASP A 593 -0.32 12.50 17.12
CA ASP A 593 -1.53 11.73 17.39
C ASP A 593 -1.87 11.76 18.89
N GLY A 594 -3.10 11.47 19.25
CA GLY A 594 -3.57 11.42 20.62
C GLY A 594 -4.69 10.40 20.83
N TYR A 595 -4.60 9.68 21.96
CA TYR A 595 -5.59 8.69 22.35
C TYR A 595 -6.02 8.89 23.80
N LYS A 596 -7.28 8.64 24.06
CA LYS A 596 -7.84 8.64 25.41
C LYS A 596 -8.49 7.31 25.73
N TYR A 597 -8.02 6.68 26.77
CA TYR A 597 -8.45 5.36 27.26
C TYR A 597 -9.07 5.45 28.65
N PRO A 598 -9.79 4.41 29.14
CA PRO A 598 -10.28 4.35 30.53
C PRO A 598 -9.18 4.39 31.60
N TRP A 599 -7.95 4.03 31.23
CA TRP A 599 -6.80 3.95 32.15
C TRP A 599 -5.80 5.10 32.01
N GLY A 600 -5.96 6.00 31.02
CA GLY A 600 -5.05 7.12 30.81
C GLY A 600 -5.10 7.70 29.40
N THR A 601 -4.07 8.43 29.03
CA THR A 601 -3.89 8.99 27.68
C THR A 601 -2.59 8.51 27.06
N GLN A 602 -2.54 8.50 25.74
CA GLN A 602 -1.34 8.37 24.93
C GLN A 602 -1.25 9.59 24.03
N ASP A 603 -0.08 10.21 23.98
CA ASP A 603 0.26 11.28 23.06
C ASP A 603 1.50 10.86 22.28
N ASP A 604 1.40 10.80 20.97
CA ASP A 604 2.48 10.44 20.06
C ASP A 604 2.93 11.64 19.24
N PHE A 605 4.23 11.75 19.05
CA PHE A 605 4.86 12.77 18.22
C PHE A 605 5.99 12.14 17.42
N GLU A 606 6.12 12.57 16.17
CA GLU A 606 7.26 12.23 15.34
C GLU A 606 7.67 13.40 14.45
N SER A 607 8.97 13.54 14.21
CA SER A 607 9.53 14.46 13.24
C SER A 607 10.70 13.82 12.49
N LEU A 608 10.76 14.08 11.20
CA LEU A 608 11.86 13.69 10.33
C LEU A 608 12.41 14.93 9.62
N THR A 609 13.71 15.03 9.54
CA THR A 609 14.42 16.08 8.82
C THR A 609 15.33 15.44 7.78
N TYR A 610 15.14 15.80 6.53
CA TYR A 610 15.96 15.36 5.40
C TYR A 610 16.80 16.53 4.92
N ASP A 611 18.13 16.36 4.86
CA ASP A 611 19.04 17.36 4.33
C ASP A 611 19.72 16.84 3.06
N GLY A 612 19.79 17.69 2.05
CA GLY A 612 20.48 17.42 0.79
C GLY A 612 21.36 18.57 0.35
N ASP A 613 22.41 18.27 -0.41
CA ASP A 613 23.39 19.22 -0.93
C ASP A 613 23.59 19.00 -2.43
N ASP A 614 23.21 20.00 -3.26
CA ASP A 614 23.29 19.88 -4.72
C ASP A 614 24.72 19.88 -5.26
N ALA A 615 25.66 20.42 -4.48
CA ALA A 615 27.08 20.40 -4.83
C ALA A 615 27.78 19.10 -4.39
N HIS A 616 27.22 18.43 -3.37
CA HIS A 616 27.77 17.24 -2.73
C HIS A 616 26.68 16.16 -2.55
N PRO A 617 26.20 15.55 -3.64
CA PRO A 617 25.09 14.58 -3.60
C PRO A 617 25.38 13.37 -2.70
N GLU A 618 26.65 13.07 -2.43
CA GLU A 618 27.06 12.03 -1.50
C GLU A 618 26.76 12.34 -0.03
N THR A 619 26.54 13.62 0.32
CA THR A 619 26.33 14.07 1.71
C THR A 619 24.85 14.34 1.99
N CYS A 620 24.04 13.30 2.02
CA CYS A 620 22.65 13.40 2.42
C CYS A 620 22.49 12.95 3.87
N SER A 621 21.49 13.46 4.57
CA SER A 621 21.18 13.00 5.93
C SER A 621 19.69 12.91 6.20
N VAL A 622 19.34 12.00 7.13
CA VAL A 622 18.01 11.87 7.71
C VAL A 622 18.16 11.88 9.23
N HIS A 623 17.44 12.77 9.89
CA HIS A 623 17.39 12.86 11.35
C HIS A 623 15.94 12.72 11.79
N GLY A 624 15.68 11.78 12.71
CA GLY A 624 14.36 11.50 13.24
C GLY A 624 14.32 11.61 14.76
N GLU A 625 13.23 12.17 15.26
CA GLU A 625 12.87 12.17 16.67
C GLU A 625 11.42 11.75 16.82
N ALA A 626 11.17 10.81 17.73
CA ALA A 626 9.84 10.37 18.03
C ALA A 626 9.65 10.17 19.54
N GLU A 627 8.44 10.42 20.02
CA GLU A 627 8.08 10.25 21.43
C GLU A 627 6.65 9.73 21.55
N SER A 628 6.47 8.65 22.33
CA SER A 628 5.17 8.12 22.74
C SER A 628 5.04 8.26 24.26
N VAL A 629 4.08 9.05 24.71
CA VAL A 629 3.86 9.40 26.13
C VAL A 629 2.58 8.77 26.63
N PHE A 630 2.68 7.81 27.54
CA PHE A 630 1.53 7.30 28.28
C PHE A 630 1.39 7.99 29.63
N THR A 631 0.32 8.73 29.84
CA THR A 631 -0.06 9.30 31.14
C THR A 631 -1.09 8.36 31.79
N LEU A 632 -0.62 7.53 32.70
CA LEU A 632 -1.42 6.52 33.40
C LEU A 632 -1.72 6.95 34.83
N LYS A 633 -2.68 6.29 35.46
CA LYS A 633 -2.98 6.56 36.87
C LYS A 633 -1.75 6.22 37.75
N GLY A 634 -1.10 7.26 38.29
CA GLY A 634 0.02 7.16 39.21
C GLY A 634 1.40 6.96 38.59
N ARG A 635 1.52 7.04 37.26
CA ARG A 635 2.81 7.02 36.56
C ARG A 635 2.72 7.58 35.14
N THR A 636 3.84 8.08 34.65
CA THR A 636 4.03 8.44 33.24
C THR A 636 5.11 7.53 32.66
N LEU A 637 4.88 6.99 31.48
CA LEU A 637 5.86 6.23 30.71
C LEU A 637 6.14 6.97 29.40
N VAL A 638 7.40 7.04 29.01
CA VAL A 638 7.80 7.69 27.75
C VAL A 638 8.75 6.76 27.01
N TRP A 639 8.41 6.48 25.78
CA TRP A 639 9.30 5.82 24.81
C TRP A 639 9.80 6.85 23.81
N ARG A 640 11.11 6.96 23.64
CA ARG A 640 11.74 7.88 22.69
C ARG A 640 12.59 7.14 21.69
N GLY A 641 12.56 7.62 20.47
CA GLY A 641 13.45 7.21 19.39
C GLY A 641 14.24 8.41 18.85
N HIS A 642 15.55 8.21 18.61
CA HIS A 642 16.40 9.21 17.97
C HIS A 642 17.16 8.53 16.83
N LEU A 643 16.84 8.91 15.59
CA LEU A 643 17.48 8.40 14.39
C LEU A 643 18.47 9.42 13.82
N SER A 644 19.60 8.94 13.35
CA SER A 644 20.55 9.69 12.51
C SER A 644 21.12 8.77 11.46
N VAL A 645 20.84 9.07 10.21
CA VAL A 645 21.45 8.43 9.04
C VAL A 645 22.16 9.52 8.27
N THR A 646 23.47 9.39 8.09
CA THR A 646 24.27 10.26 7.24
C THR A 646 24.97 9.44 6.19
N THR A 647 25.32 10.05 5.07
CA THR A 647 25.92 9.30 3.97
C THR A 647 27.24 9.90 3.49
N ASP A 648 28.05 9.07 2.88
CA ASP A 648 29.10 9.45 1.95
C ASP A 648 28.95 8.69 0.63
N GLN A 649 29.94 8.77 -0.24
CA GLN A 649 29.90 8.09 -1.55
C GLN A 649 29.79 6.56 -1.45
N ARG A 650 30.16 5.96 -0.32
CA ARG A 650 30.30 4.51 -0.16
C ARG A 650 29.45 3.90 0.93
N ASN A 651 29.00 4.70 1.89
CA ASN A 651 28.38 4.16 3.10
C ASN A 651 27.20 4.99 3.56
N PHE A 652 26.27 4.29 4.23
CA PHE A 652 25.32 4.85 5.17
C PHE A 652 25.90 4.70 6.59
N TYR A 653 25.87 5.75 7.37
CA TYR A 653 26.24 5.76 8.79
C TYR A 653 24.97 5.84 9.60
N TYR A 654 24.49 4.68 10.03
CA TYR A 654 23.23 4.53 10.77
C TYR A 654 23.49 4.60 12.27
N LYS A 655 22.69 5.39 12.98
CA LYS A 655 22.62 5.42 14.44
C LYS A 655 21.17 5.59 14.88
N TYR A 656 20.71 4.67 15.71
CA TYR A 656 19.39 4.75 16.35
C TYR A 656 19.52 4.52 17.85
N THR A 657 18.90 5.40 18.66
CA THR A 657 18.85 5.27 20.12
C THR A 657 17.41 5.20 20.58
N ARG A 658 17.09 4.15 21.31
CA ARG A 658 15.84 3.94 22.01
C ARG A 658 16.00 4.27 23.49
N GLU A 659 15.04 5.00 24.06
CA GLU A 659 15.01 5.38 25.47
C GLU A 659 13.65 5.07 26.07
N LEU A 660 13.63 4.56 27.30
CA LEU A 660 12.43 4.37 28.09
C LEU A 660 12.54 5.14 29.41
N LEU A 661 11.59 6.00 29.69
CA LEU A 661 11.51 6.79 30.90
C LEU A 661 10.27 6.41 31.71
N LYS A 662 10.40 6.44 33.02
CA LYS A 662 9.29 6.37 33.98
C LYS A 662 9.35 7.55 34.92
N ASP A 663 8.24 8.30 35.00
CA ASP A 663 8.12 9.49 35.85
C ASP A 663 9.28 10.48 35.65
N GLY A 664 9.71 10.66 34.40
CA GLY A 664 10.82 11.52 33.98
C GLY A 664 12.21 10.94 34.22
N MET A 665 12.36 9.77 34.81
CA MET A 665 13.65 9.11 35.01
C MET A 665 13.90 8.07 33.94
N MET A 666 15.10 8.13 33.32
CA MET A 666 15.56 7.11 32.38
C MET A 666 15.72 5.78 33.09
N ILE A 667 14.99 4.75 32.63
CA ILE A 667 15.05 3.39 33.17
C ILE A 667 15.72 2.40 32.21
N LYS A 668 15.71 2.66 30.92
CA LYS A 668 16.39 1.81 29.92
C LYS A 668 16.80 2.65 28.72
N THR A 669 17.95 2.34 28.13
CA THR A 669 18.42 2.91 26.86
C THR A 669 19.17 1.87 26.06
N LYS A 670 19.06 1.94 24.74
CA LYS A 670 19.77 1.07 23.79
C LYS A 670 20.15 1.87 22.55
N THR A 671 21.37 1.68 22.09
CA THR A 671 21.85 2.31 20.85
C THR A 671 22.34 1.24 19.88
N TRP A 672 21.94 1.35 18.63
CA TRP A 672 22.52 0.62 17.50
C TRP A 672 23.28 1.63 16.64
N GLN A 673 24.49 1.26 16.25
CA GLN A 673 25.32 2.10 15.39
C GLN A 673 26.09 1.20 14.44
N GLU A 674 25.92 1.43 13.14
CA GLU A 674 26.55 0.63 12.10
C GLU A 674 26.97 1.48 10.90
N THR A 675 27.99 1.01 10.20
CA THR A 675 28.37 1.50 8.88
C THR A 675 27.95 0.47 7.86
N ILE A 676 27.03 0.85 6.98
CA ILE A 676 26.43 -0.03 5.99
C ILE A 676 26.93 0.41 4.61
N PRO A 677 27.61 -0.46 3.84
CA PRO A 677 28.01 -0.11 2.48
C PRO A 677 26.78 0.23 1.61
N ARG A 678 26.91 1.29 0.80
CA ARG A 678 25.97 1.52 -0.30
C ARG A 678 26.17 0.44 -1.34
N ASP A 679 25.09 -0.22 -1.72
CA ASP A 679 25.11 -1.29 -2.70
C ASP A 679 24.11 -0.98 -3.82
N HIS A 680 24.54 -0.03 -4.68
CA HIS A 680 23.74 0.51 -5.79
C HIS A 680 22.48 1.32 -5.34
N GLN A 681 22.48 1.85 -4.11
CA GLN A 681 21.43 2.77 -3.63
C GLN A 681 21.99 4.18 -3.44
#